data_ba5f9b410a62a90a76075c2b7f10c971
#
_entry.id   ba5f9b410a62a90a76075c2b7f10c971
#
_cell.length_a   1.000
_cell.length_b   1.000
_cell.length_c   1.000
_cell.angle_alpha   90.00
_cell.angle_beta   90.00
_cell.angle_gamma   90.00
#
_symmetry.space_group_name_H-M   'P 1'
#
loop_
_entity.id
_entity.type
_entity.pdbx_description
1 polymer ?
#
loop_
_entity_poly.entity_id
_entity_poly.type
_entity_poly.pdbx_seq_one_letter_code
_entity_poly.pdbx_strand_id
1 'polypeptide(L)'
;MKRAFFLQIFLLLIFVSNGATTDKNIEFHEFEYWNKLLGYDLSSDGNWAFWRLQYGDNVDSLFIRSTKGTKIYKYASASIPEFSKDGKWIAFSVPVPQTSGESTLSYQIKLVELATGCEKVFTGIERFSFSPNGRFIVLSSSGSQALSITLRELASGRSKSFVGIGEYAFSPDDRYLVYAMDAPESDRLSQIEIADLTDFRTTFPDIPKGRYTKLKWTPYGILLMKSKPEADVVIWEPVRKRLKVLSETIKQLLPPEMEISLGYTPVWSSDGKVLFFGLSRKRGTMTEAENKVEIWHWKDQEIMSRQKDRYYENIAQSRLCAWRPAENEWMLIEDSTMTGILAASADGTYVLCSDDRKYRPHFREPVRDVFLKNTRTGAIRPILDSTVLYPRFSVGGKYVYYFRDSLWRITDVATGQTVSVSLGANRPLADKTYDGAIDAVPSWGSLGIVNGDREFLFYDEYDIWSVTLPALKYKRLTHGREAGIRFRKMGKESFVWNGSQLLIGKSDSGEIGIYRYSTNGNHIRLLYGRNMYSRLVWDAKKKSCLFAQEDNTAPPILYYASDNCKVKRVLATTFKNCNQPKIEKSVLVSYTDNRGNKLQGALFFPANYQPGRKYPMVVKLYEKLSQQLDCFVYPSSRDAYNSMNYILQGYFVFLPDVTYERNHPGESAVACVTNAVRSVESLCRDIDPTRIGIIGHSWGAYQAVYLAARTSLFAACIAGAPLTNMISMYNSVYWENGKSNQELFETGQARLRQPWWEIPEHYRQNSPVFFADKINRPLLMSFGMEDRAVDWRQGLELYLTMRRLRKPCILLAYPNEGHTIGEIDNEKDQTRRFIQFFSTYLKGETAPSWIENGCPYMEKRVVSLKETEKSLSGGK
;
A
#
# COMPACT_ATOMS: atom_id res chain seq x y z
N MET A 1 -81.76 -6.52 35.26
CA MET A 1 -81.02 -7.43 34.41
C MET A 1 -80.32 -6.69 33.30
N LYS A 2 -78.98 -6.68 33.30
CA LYS A 2 -78.09 -6.65 32.17
C LYS A 2 -77.86 -5.35 31.40
N ARG A 3 -76.66 -4.89 31.66
CA ARG A 3 -75.52 -4.49 30.89
C ARG A 3 -75.51 -3.07 30.32
N ALA A 4 -74.76 -2.29 31.00
CA ALA A 4 -74.18 -1.03 30.58
C ALA A 4 -73.23 -1.23 29.39
N PHE A 5 -73.29 -0.27 28.44
CA PHE A 5 -72.24 -0.04 27.45
C PHE A 5 -71.75 1.38 27.60
N PHE A 6 -70.50 1.49 28.09
CA PHE A 6 -69.80 2.79 28.17
C PHE A 6 -69.24 3.12 26.79
N LEU A 7 -69.66 4.20 26.23
CA LEU A 7 -69.06 4.81 25.03
C LEU A 7 -68.07 5.89 25.51
N GLN A 8 -66.76 5.60 25.43
CA GLN A 8 -65.75 6.60 25.65
C GLN A 8 -65.47 7.32 24.34
N ILE A 9 -65.80 8.61 24.32
CA ILE A 9 -65.44 9.57 23.26
C ILE A 9 -63.97 9.94 23.50
N PHE A 10 -63.06 9.49 22.61
CA PHE A 10 -61.69 9.97 22.61
C PHE A 10 -61.64 11.32 21.85
N LEU A 11 -61.44 12.40 22.60
CA LEU A 11 -61.05 13.68 22.03
C LEU A 11 -59.62 13.57 21.50
N LEU A 12 -59.47 13.63 20.17
CA LEU A 12 -58.20 13.75 19.52
C LEU A 12 -57.68 15.18 19.66
N LEU A 13 -56.86 15.46 20.66
CA LEU A 13 -56.04 16.68 20.76
C LEU A 13 -54.90 16.53 19.76
N ILE A 14 -54.97 17.16 18.60
CA ILE A 14 -53.87 17.36 17.70
C ILE A 14 -52.87 18.32 18.34
N PHE A 15 -51.90 17.81 19.05
CA PHE A 15 -50.70 18.58 19.34
C PHE A 15 -49.90 18.66 18.03
N VAL A 16 -49.96 19.81 17.40
CA VAL A 16 -48.93 20.22 16.45
C VAL A 16 -47.68 20.46 17.28
N SER A 17 -46.91 19.40 17.50
CA SER A 17 -45.54 19.56 17.94
C SER A 17 -44.77 20.15 16.78
N ASN A 18 -44.41 21.43 16.87
CA ASN A 18 -43.27 21.97 16.16
C ASN A 18 -42.06 21.10 16.55
N GLY A 19 -41.86 20.04 15.81
CA GLY A 19 -40.67 19.21 15.90
C GLY A 19 -39.50 20.06 15.42
N ALA A 20 -38.87 20.77 16.32
CA ALA A 20 -37.47 21.06 16.17
C ALA A 20 -36.82 19.69 16.03
N THR A 21 -36.41 19.33 14.82
CA THR A 21 -35.51 18.21 14.60
C THR A 21 -34.25 18.55 15.38
N THR A 22 -34.14 18.02 16.61
CA THR A 22 -32.88 17.99 17.31
C THR A 22 -31.91 17.22 16.38
N ASP A 23 -30.98 17.94 15.80
CA ASP A 23 -29.82 17.34 15.14
C ASP A 23 -29.16 16.38 16.14
N LYS A 24 -29.59 15.12 16.19
CA LYS A 24 -28.89 14.10 16.92
C LYS A 24 -27.55 13.93 16.26
N ASN A 25 -26.51 14.45 16.88
CA ASN A 25 -25.15 14.11 16.54
C ASN A 25 -25.03 12.59 16.62
N ILE A 26 -24.51 11.95 15.57
CA ILE A 26 -24.31 10.50 15.56
C ILE A 26 -23.33 10.16 16.67
N GLU A 27 -23.77 9.35 17.62
CA GLU A 27 -22.90 8.90 18.72
C GLU A 27 -21.81 7.95 18.20
N PHE A 28 -20.63 7.92 18.83
CA PHE A 28 -19.48 7.14 18.37
C PHE A 28 -19.76 5.64 18.19
N HIS A 29 -20.65 5.06 19.03
CA HIS A 29 -21.02 3.65 18.92
C HIS A 29 -21.79 3.33 17.62
N GLU A 30 -22.42 4.33 16.98
CA GLU A 30 -23.10 4.12 15.68
C GLU A 30 -22.10 3.90 14.53
N PHE A 31 -20.84 4.31 14.67
CA PHE A 31 -19.79 4.08 13.66
C PHE A 31 -19.40 2.60 13.51
N GLU A 32 -19.71 1.77 14.48
CA GLU A 32 -19.40 0.33 14.48
C GLU A 32 -20.36 -0.50 13.62
N TYR A 33 -21.50 0.07 13.23
CA TYR A 33 -22.54 -0.64 12.47
C TYR A 33 -22.45 -0.49 10.96
N TRP A 34 -21.40 0.12 10.45
CA TRP A 34 -21.23 0.37 9.03
C TRP A 34 -20.50 -0.80 8.35
N ASN A 35 -21.11 -1.38 7.30
CA ASN A 35 -20.56 -2.53 6.61
C ASN A 35 -19.47 -2.11 5.62
N LYS A 36 -18.35 -2.82 5.59
CA LYS A 36 -17.27 -2.60 4.61
C LYS A 36 -17.19 -3.74 3.62
N LEU A 37 -17.04 -3.42 2.35
CA LEU A 37 -16.71 -4.40 1.31
C LEU A 37 -15.20 -4.69 1.37
N LEU A 38 -14.85 -5.91 1.83
CA LEU A 38 -13.45 -6.31 2.04
C LEU A 38 -12.78 -6.86 0.78
N GLY A 39 -13.52 -7.57 -0.03
CA GLY A 39 -12.98 -8.18 -1.25
C GLY A 39 -14.05 -8.91 -2.02
N TYR A 40 -13.79 -9.10 -3.31
CA TYR A 40 -14.68 -9.81 -4.23
C TYR A 40 -13.88 -10.37 -5.40
N ASP A 41 -14.39 -11.43 -6.01
CA ASP A 41 -13.82 -12.00 -7.22
C ASP A 41 -14.89 -12.70 -8.06
N LEU A 42 -14.51 -13.05 -9.30
CA LEU A 42 -15.33 -13.75 -10.28
C LEU A 42 -14.69 -15.11 -10.56
N SER A 43 -15.48 -16.17 -10.63
CA SER A 43 -15.00 -17.49 -11.06
C SER A 43 -14.42 -17.38 -12.48
N SER A 44 -13.43 -18.21 -12.80
CA SER A 44 -12.74 -18.20 -14.10
C SER A 44 -13.67 -18.41 -15.29
N ASP A 45 -14.79 -19.08 -15.07
CA ASP A 45 -15.86 -19.27 -16.05
C ASP A 45 -16.90 -18.14 -16.03
N GLY A 46 -16.77 -17.14 -15.10
CA GLY A 46 -17.64 -15.98 -14.94
C GLY A 46 -19.07 -16.32 -14.55
N ASN A 47 -19.36 -17.51 -14.06
CA ASN A 47 -20.73 -17.92 -13.69
C ASN A 47 -21.06 -17.63 -12.22
N TRP A 48 -20.04 -17.40 -11.39
CA TRP A 48 -20.17 -17.15 -9.97
C TRP A 48 -19.32 -15.95 -9.56
N ALA A 49 -19.83 -15.20 -8.57
CA ALA A 49 -19.11 -14.13 -7.91
C ALA A 49 -19.16 -14.36 -6.41
N PHE A 50 -18.08 -14.02 -5.71
CA PHE A 50 -18.12 -13.90 -4.26
C PHE A 50 -17.80 -12.47 -3.84
N TRP A 51 -18.26 -12.11 -2.64
CA TRP A 51 -17.83 -10.92 -1.92
C TRP A 51 -17.88 -11.15 -0.42
N ARG A 52 -17.10 -10.36 0.30
CA ARG A 52 -17.08 -10.35 1.76
C ARG A 52 -17.54 -9.00 2.27
N LEU A 53 -18.39 -9.03 3.30
CA LEU A 53 -18.80 -7.83 4.04
C LEU A 53 -18.34 -7.96 5.49
N GLN A 54 -17.71 -6.92 6.02
CA GLN A 54 -17.39 -6.78 7.42
C GLN A 54 -18.46 -5.94 8.11
N TYR A 55 -18.92 -6.41 9.25
CA TYR A 55 -19.89 -5.75 10.12
C TYR A 55 -19.21 -5.37 11.43
N GLY A 56 -19.07 -4.09 11.73
CA GLY A 56 -18.30 -3.63 12.90
C GLY A 56 -16.84 -4.08 12.83
N ASP A 57 -16.19 -4.21 13.97
CA ASP A 57 -14.74 -4.50 13.99
C ASP A 57 -14.36 -5.95 13.73
N ASN A 58 -15.26 -6.93 13.87
CA ASN A 58 -14.85 -8.36 13.89
C ASN A 58 -15.80 -9.38 13.26
N VAL A 59 -16.88 -9.01 12.61
CA VAL A 59 -17.82 -9.98 12.04
C VAL A 59 -17.85 -9.90 10.52
N ASP A 60 -17.28 -10.90 9.86
CA ASP A 60 -17.30 -11.03 8.41
C ASP A 60 -18.43 -11.95 7.94
N SER A 61 -18.95 -11.69 6.76
CA SER A 61 -19.80 -12.63 6.03
C SER A 61 -19.32 -12.78 4.60
N LEU A 62 -19.20 -14.02 4.15
CA LEU A 62 -18.94 -14.39 2.76
C LEU A 62 -20.25 -14.67 2.06
N PHE A 63 -20.44 -14.04 0.91
CA PHE A 63 -21.56 -14.28 0.00
C PHE A 63 -21.02 -14.86 -1.31
N ILE A 64 -21.69 -15.86 -1.85
CA ILE A 64 -21.34 -16.48 -3.13
C ILE A 64 -22.62 -16.54 -3.94
N ARG A 65 -22.64 -15.94 -5.13
CA ARG A 65 -23.85 -15.80 -5.93
C ARG A 65 -23.62 -16.15 -7.39
N SER A 66 -24.61 -16.83 -7.99
CA SER A 66 -24.64 -17.02 -9.44
C SER A 66 -24.79 -15.68 -10.18
N THR A 67 -23.95 -15.46 -11.19
CA THR A 67 -24.03 -14.27 -12.03
C THR A 67 -25.23 -14.27 -12.97
N LYS A 68 -25.76 -15.45 -13.28
CA LYS A 68 -26.90 -15.64 -14.19
C LYS A 68 -28.23 -15.91 -13.49
N GLY A 69 -28.17 -16.59 -12.32
CA GLY A 69 -29.34 -17.03 -11.57
C GLY A 69 -29.62 -16.24 -10.29
N THR A 70 -30.50 -16.80 -9.47
CA THR A 70 -30.85 -16.26 -8.14
C THR A 70 -30.14 -16.96 -7.00
N LYS A 71 -29.44 -18.08 -7.28
CA LYS A 71 -28.79 -18.92 -6.26
C LYS A 71 -27.70 -18.15 -5.51
N ILE A 72 -27.78 -18.16 -4.20
CA ILE A 72 -26.87 -17.49 -3.29
C ILE A 72 -26.55 -18.37 -2.09
N TYR A 73 -25.29 -18.38 -1.67
CA TYR A 73 -24.81 -19.00 -0.44
C TYR A 73 -24.28 -17.92 0.49
N LYS A 74 -24.45 -18.09 1.80
CA LYS A 74 -23.97 -17.15 2.81
C LYS A 74 -23.27 -17.90 3.94
N TYR A 75 -22.10 -17.45 4.34
CA TYR A 75 -21.29 -18.01 5.42
C TYR A 75 -20.81 -16.90 6.35
N ALA A 76 -21.09 -17.05 7.65
CA ALA A 76 -20.60 -16.14 8.67
C ALA A 76 -19.12 -16.42 8.96
N SER A 77 -18.37 -15.35 9.27
CA SER A 77 -16.95 -15.39 9.67
C SER A 77 -16.02 -16.14 8.71
N ALA A 78 -16.41 -16.21 7.42
CA ALA A 78 -15.63 -16.92 6.42
C ALA A 78 -14.55 -16.01 5.82
N SER A 79 -13.32 -16.50 5.74
CA SER A 79 -12.15 -15.78 5.28
C SER A 79 -11.41 -16.51 4.16
N ILE A 80 -10.56 -15.79 3.43
CA ILE A 80 -9.69 -16.31 2.36
C ILE A 80 -10.44 -17.17 1.34
N PRO A 81 -11.54 -16.68 0.73
CA PRO A 81 -12.24 -17.43 -0.30
C PRO A 81 -11.43 -17.50 -1.59
N GLU A 82 -11.38 -18.69 -2.22
CA GLU A 82 -10.69 -18.92 -3.49
C GLU A 82 -11.55 -19.85 -4.38
N PHE A 83 -11.75 -19.45 -5.64
CA PHE A 83 -12.38 -20.32 -6.64
C PHE A 83 -11.35 -21.31 -7.22
N SER A 84 -11.82 -22.54 -7.49
CA SER A 84 -11.06 -23.46 -8.33
C SER A 84 -10.87 -22.91 -9.74
N LYS A 85 -9.79 -23.30 -10.42
CA LYS A 85 -9.45 -22.81 -11.75
C LYS A 85 -10.50 -23.11 -12.82
N ASP A 86 -11.27 -24.20 -12.64
CA ASP A 86 -12.40 -24.57 -13.51
C ASP A 86 -13.70 -23.83 -13.19
N GLY A 87 -13.72 -23.03 -12.10
CA GLY A 87 -14.88 -22.27 -11.66
C GLY A 87 -16.03 -23.07 -11.06
N LYS A 88 -15.82 -24.36 -10.76
CA LYS A 88 -16.89 -25.25 -10.24
C LYS A 88 -16.93 -25.29 -8.73
N TRP A 89 -15.82 -24.99 -8.07
CA TRP A 89 -15.66 -25.09 -6.61
C TRP A 89 -15.21 -23.76 -6.03
N ILE A 90 -15.53 -23.58 -4.74
CA ILE A 90 -14.96 -22.54 -3.91
C ILE A 90 -14.54 -23.11 -2.58
N ALA A 91 -13.37 -22.70 -2.09
CA ALA A 91 -12.90 -23.07 -0.76
C ALA A 91 -12.67 -21.81 0.07
N PHE A 92 -12.85 -21.91 1.39
CA PHE A 92 -12.66 -20.83 2.35
C PHE A 92 -12.48 -21.38 3.76
N SER A 93 -11.87 -20.60 4.65
CA SER A 93 -11.72 -20.93 6.07
C SER A 93 -12.85 -20.33 6.91
N VAL A 94 -13.27 -21.07 7.95
CA VAL A 94 -14.27 -20.66 8.92
C VAL A 94 -13.75 -20.98 10.32
N PRO A 95 -13.84 -20.07 11.32
CA PRO A 95 -13.44 -20.37 12.69
C PRO A 95 -14.32 -21.48 13.26
N VAL A 96 -13.71 -22.34 14.05
CA VAL A 96 -14.45 -23.36 14.84
C VAL A 96 -14.91 -22.68 16.13
N PRO A 97 -16.18 -22.85 16.54
CA PRO A 97 -16.65 -22.35 17.83
C PRO A 97 -15.80 -22.92 18.97
N GLN A 98 -15.28 -22.05 19.82
CA GLN A 98 -14.49 -22.48 20.98
C GLN A 98 -15.39 -23.14 22.02
N THR A 99 -14.97 -24.30 22.51
CA THR A 99 -15.42 -24.82 23.79
C THR A 99 -14.67 -24.10 24.89
N SER A 100 -15.38 -23.69 25.93
CA SER A 100 -14.85 -22.85 27.02
C SER A 100 -13.53 -23.41 27.60
N GLY A 101 -12.43 -22.72 27.38
CA GLY A 101 -11.12 -23.01 27.99
C GLY A 101 -9.90 -23.01 27.07
N GLU A 102 -10.05 -22.93 25.75
CA GLU A 102 -8.92 -22.88 24.81
C GLU A 102 -8.62 -21.44 24.34
N SER A 103 -7.34 -21.04 24.41
CA SER A 103 -6.88 -19.68 24.05
C SER A 103 -6.53 -19.51 22.57
N THR A 104 -6.57 -20.58 21.74
CA THR A 104 -6.16 -20.53 20.33
C THR A 104 -7.35 -20.75 19.39
N LEU A 105 -7.58 -19.77 18.48
CA LEU A 105 -8.58 -19.88 17.43
C LEU A 105 -8.20 -21.02 16.47
N SER A 106 -9.03 -22.05 16.38
CA SER A 106 -8.91 -23.11 15.37
C SER A 106 -9.83 -22.83 14.18
N TYR A 107 -9.42 -23.25 12.99
CA TYR A 107 -10.17 -23.06 11.76
C TYR A 107 -10.49 -24.39 11.10
N GLN A 108 -11.58 -24.39 10.34
CA GLN A 108 -11.94 -25.47 9.43
C GLN A 108 -12.05 -24.95 8.00
N ILE A 109 -11.69 -25.77 7.03
CA ILE A 109 -11.83 -25.42 5.62
C ILE A 109 -13.13 -26.00 5.09
N LYS A 110 -13.94 -25.17 4.45
CA LYS A 110 -15.11 -25.58 3.68
C LYS A 110 -14.80 -25.55 2.20
N LEU A 111 -15.15 -26.64 1.50
CA LEU A 111 -15.13 -26.77 0.05
C LEU A 111 -16.55 -26.96 -0.45
N VAL A 112 -17.02 -26.06 -1.30
CA VAL A 112 -18.41 -26.04 -1.79
C VAL A 112 -18.43 -26.27 -3.30
N GLU A 113 -19.20 -27.24 -3.76
CA GLU A 113 -19.53 -27.40 -5.17
C GLU A 113 -20.62 -26.38 -5.56
N LEU A 114 -20.28 -25.46 -6.42
CA LEU A 114 -21.11 -24.28 -6.68
C LEU A 114 -22.44 -24.61 -7.36
N ALA A 115 -22.47 -25.62 -8.23
CA ALA A 115 -23.68 -26.02 -8.93
C ALA A 115 -24.74 -26.67 -8.00
N THR A 116 -24.30 -27.59 -7.14
CA THR A 116 -25.18 -28.36 -6.26
C THR A 116 -25.37 -27.69 -4.90
N GLY A 117 -24.34 -27.03 -4.38
CA GLY A 117 -24.23 -26.53 -3.01
C GLY A 117 -23.77 -27.61 -2.02
N CYS A 118 -23.27 -28.73 -2.54
CA CYS A 118 -22.72 -29.78 -1.68
C CYS A 118 -21.46 -29.27 -0.97
N GLU A 119 -21.43 -29.38 0.35
CA GLU A 119 -20.33 -28.94 1.19
C GLU A 119 -19.50 -30.10 1.70
N LYS A 120 -18.19 -29.89 1.74
CA LYS A 120 -17.23 -30.75 2.43
C LYS A 120 -16.47 -29.92 3.45
N VAL A 121 -16.38 -30.44 4.66
CA VAL A 121 -15.72 -29.74 5.78
C VAL A 121 -14.48 -30.53 6.17
N PHE A 122 -13.37 -29.83 6.34
CA PHE A 122 -12.09 -30.38 6.79
C PHE A 122 -11.66 -29.67 8.06
N THR A 123 -11.53 -30.42 9.14
CA THR A 123 -11.12 -29.95 10.47
C THR A 123 -9.64 -30.19 10.69
N GLY A 124 -8.99 -29.39 11.56
CA GLY A 124 -7.56 -29.51 11.84
C GLY A 124 -6.67 -29.07 10.66
N ILE A 125 -7.20 -28.27 9.75
CA ILE A 125 -6.49 -27.74 8.58
C ILE A 125 -6.24 -26.25 8.79
N GLU A 126 -4.99 -25.83 8.65
CA GLU A 126 -4.59 -24.42 8.82
C GLU A 126 -4.66 -23.64 7.52
N ARG A 127 -4.29 -24.27 6.42
CA ARG A 127 -4.23 -23.62 5.10
C ARG A 127 -4.76 -24.55 4.01
N PHE A 128 -5.25 -23.91 2.98
CA PHE A 128 -5.59 -24.59 1.74
C PHE A 128 -5.07 -23.79 0.53
N SER A 129 -4.94 -24.48 -0.59
CA SER A 129 -4.71 -23.89 -1.92
C SER A 129 -5.22 -24.84 -3.00
N PHE A 130 -5.44 -24.33 -4.20
CA PHE A 130 -5.64 -25.21 -5.35
C PHE A 130 -4.29 -25.46 -6.05
N SER A 131 -4.15 -26.63 -6.66
CA SER A 131 -2.99 -26.95 -7.48
C SER A 131 -2.92 -26.06 -8.73
N PRO A 132 -1.76 -25.87 -9.37
CA PRO A 132 -1.57 -24.92 -10.47
C PRO A 132 -2.55 -25.05 -11.62
N ASN A 133 -2.97 -26.28 -11.95
CA ASN A 133 -3.98 -26.54 -12.99
C ASN A 133 -5.42 -26.66 -12.43
N GLY A 134 -5.58 -26.63 -11.09
CA GLY A 134 -6.87 -26.68 -10.41
C GLY A 134 -7.49 -28.06 -10.33
N ARG A 135 -6.71 -29.14 -10.52
CA ARG A 135 -7.18 -30.53 -10.39
C ARG A 135 -7.42 -30.93 -8.93
N PHE A 136 -6.57 -30.42 -8.02
CA PHE A 136 -6.58 -30.79 -6.61
C PHE A 136 -6.84 -29.57 -5.72
N ILE A 137 -7.50 -29.82 -4.56
CA ILE A 137 -7.34 -28.97 -3.39
C ILE A 137 -6.26 -29.57 -2.49
N VAL A 138 -5.36 -28.72 -2.04
CA VAL A 138 -4.29 -29.03 -1.09
C VAL A 138 -4.71 -28.52 0.27
N LEU A 139 -4.77 -29.41 1.25
CA LEU A 139 -5.11 -29.11 2.63
C LEU A 139 -3.88 -29.32 3.49
N SER A 140 -3.42 -28.28 4.18
CA SER A 140 -2.20 -28.31 4.98
C SER A 140 -2.53 -28.18 6.46
N SER A 141 -1.87 -29.02 7.28
CA SER A 141 -1.89 -28.93 8.74
C SER A 141 -0.47 -29.00 9.27
N SER A 142 -0.10 -28.13 10.22
CA SER A 142 1.13 -28.27 10.99
C SER A 142 0.81 -29.09 12.24
N GLY A 143 1.33 -30.32 12.27
CA GLY A 143 1.41 -31.07 13.52
C GLY A 143 2.53 -30.47 14.41
N SER A 144 2.64 -30.93 15.66
CA SER A 144 3.65 -30.43 16.61
C SER A 144 5.09 -30.58 16.12
N GLN A 145 5.34 -31.31 15.05
CA GLN A 145 6.70 -31.61 14.55
C GLN A 145 6.90 -31.50 13.04
N ALA A 146 5.87 -31.58 12.18
CA ALA A 146 6.05 -31.51 10.72
C ALA A 146 4.75 -31.14 9.98
N LEU A 147 4.89 -30.49 8.82
CA LEU A 147 3.81 -30.19 7.90
C LEU A 147 3.24 -31.50 7.31
N SER A 148 1.93 -31.61 7.28
CA SER A 148 1.22 -32.66 6.55
C SER A 148 0.34 -32.03 5.49
N ILE A 149 0.33 -32.60 4.30
CA ILE A 149 -0.60 -32.17 3.24
C ILE A 149 -1.50 -33.33 2.82
N THR A 150 -2.77 -33.02 2.61
CA THR A 150 -3.73 -33.95 1.99
C THR A 150 -4.14 -33.35 0.64
N LEU A 151 -3.85 -34.08 -0.42
CA LEU A 151 -4.35 -33.78 -1.75
C LEU A 151 -5.71 -34.45 -1.93
N ARG A 152 -6.69 -33.66 -2.38
CA ARG A 152 -7.98 -34.21 -2.78
C ARG A 152 -8.28 -33.79 -4.21
N GLU A 153 -8.45 -34.80 -5.08
CA GLU A 153 -8.89 -34.62 -6.44
C GLU A 153 -10.34 -34.12 -6.47
N LEU A 154 -10.60 -32.99 -7.10
CA LEU A 154 -11.91 -32.33 -7.07
C LEU A 154 -12.97 -33.18 -7.79
N ALA A 155 -12.64 -33.76 -8.95
CA ALA A 155 -13.57 -34.50 -9.78
C ALA A 155 -13.97 -35.86 -9.18
N SER A 156 -13.01 -36.67 -8.73
CA SER A 156 -13.25 -38.03 -8.23
C SER A 156 -13.46 -38.09 -6.73
N GLY A 157 -12.95 -37.11 -6.01
CA GLY A 157 -12.91 -37.09 -4.55
C GLY A 157 -11.85 -37.99 -3.94
N ARG A 158 -11.00 -38.70 -4.72
CA ARG A 158 -9.84 -39.42 -4.22
C ARG A 158 -8.92 -38.53 -3.42
N SER A 159 -8.38 -39.07 -2.32
CA SER A 159 -7.48 -38.33 -1.46
C SER A 159 -6.23 -39.14 -1.14
N LYS A 160 -5.10 -38.42 -1.00
CA LYS A 160 -3.83 -38.95 -0.52
C LYS A 160 -3.19 -37.99 0.44
N SER A 161 -2.81 -38.46 1.60
CA SER A 161 -2.08 -37.69 2.59
C SER A 161 -0.58 -37.99 2.50
N PHE A 162 0.23 -36.95 2.68
CA PHE A 162 1.68 -37.00 2.76
C PHE A 162 2.06 -36.34 4.10
N VAL A 163 2.73 -37.08 4.97
CA VAL A 163 3.04 -36.67 6.34
C VAL A 163 4.54 -36.40 6.45
N GLY A 164 4.92 -35.40 7.24
CA GLY A 164 6.34 -35.08 7.45
C GLY A 164 6.97 -34.37 6.27
N ILE A 165 6.23 -33.49 5.59
CA ILE A 165 6.74 -32.73 4.46
C ILE A 165 7.33 -31.41 4.95
N GLY A 166 8.58 -31.09 4.49
CA GLY A 166 9.18 -29.76 4.66
C GLY A 166 8.83 -28.79 3.54
N GLU A 167 8.90 -29.28 2.30
CA GLU A 167 8.65 -28.47 1.09
C GLU A 167 8.04 -29.32 0.00
N TYR A 168 7.25 -28.72 -0.87
CA TYR A 168 6.70 -29.40 -2.05
C TYR A 168 6.49 -28.45 -3.24
N ALA A 169 6.44 -29.03 -4.44
CA ALA A 169 6.09 -28.30 -5.67
C ALA A 169 5.35 -29.21 -6.66
N PHE A 170 4.33 -28.65 -7.33
CA PHE A 170 3.64 -29.33 -8.41
C PHE A 170 4.32 -29.11 -9.76
N SER A 171 4.20 -30.10 -10.65
CA SER A 171 4.39 -29.85 -12.08
C SER A 171 3.26 -28.91 -12.60
N PRO A 172 3.50 -28.12 -13.66
CA PRO A 172 2.51 -27.17 -14.20
C PRO A 172 1.20 -27.81 -14.67
N ASP A 173 1.21 -29.10 -15.01
CA ASP A 173 0.07 -29.89 -15.48
C ASP A 173 -0.65 -30.67 -14.37
N ASP A 174 -0.22 -30.48 -13.11
CA ASP A 174 -0.70 -31.24 -11.93
C ASP A 174 -0.52 -32.76 -12.04
N ARG A 175 0.39 -33.24 -12.89
CA ARG A 175 0.65 -34.68 -12.99
C ARG A 175 1.58 -35.18 -11.92
N TYR A 176 2.56 -34.40 -11.53
CA TYR A 176 3.56 -34.78 -10.55
C TYR A 176 3.61 -33.82 -9.35
N LEU A 177 3.90 -34.39 -8.18
CA LEU A 177 4.28 -33.65 -6.96
C LEU A 177 5.69 -34.06 -6.59
N VAL A 178 6.61 -33.10 -6.52
CA VAL A 178 7.92 -33.29 -5.89
C VAL A 178 7.85 -32.76 -4.46
N TYR A 179 8.41 -33.49 -3.51
CA TYR A 179 8.46 -33.08 -2.11
C TYR A 179 9.70 -33.59 -1.40
N ALA A 180 10.10 -32.85 -0.37
CA ALA A 180 11.14 -33.20 0.56
C ALA A 180 10.51 -33.55 1.91
N MET A 181 10.92 -34.68 2.49
CA MET A 181 10.51 -35.03 3.84
C MET A 181 11.24 -34.16 4.86
N ASP A 182 10.53 -33.68 5.88
CA ASP A 182 11.14 -33.00 7.02
C ASP A 182 11.25 -33.98 8.19
N ALA A 183 12.45 -34.08 8.78
CA ALA A 183 12.68 -34.90 9.97
C ALA A 183 13.07 -33.95 11.11
N PRO A 184 12.13 -33.56 12.01
CA PRO A 184 12.34 -32.47 12.96
C PRO A 184 13.39 -32.72 14.04
N GLU A 185 13.68 -33.95 14.42
CA GLU A 185 14.46 -34.28 15.62
C GLU A 185 15.74 -35.08 15.40
N SER A 186 16.08 -35.41 14.17
CA SER A 186 17.34 -36.13 13.92
C SER A 186 18.15 -35.43 12.84
N ASP A 187 19.45 -35.48 12.92
CA ASP A 187 20.38 -35.17 11.81
C ASP A 187 20.17 -36.07 10.58
N ARG A 188 19.00 -36.72 10.47
CA ARG A 188 18.67 -37.57 9.33
C ARG A 188 18.38 -36.68 8.12
N LEU A 189 19.22 -36.87 7.13
CA LEU A 189 19.09 -36.24 5.84
C LEU A 189 17.91 -36.83 5.08
N SER A 190 17.02 -35.98 4.57
CA SER A 190 15.82 -36.36 3.84
C SER A 190 16.14 -36.77 2.40
N GLN A 191 15.30 -37.62 1.83
CA GLN A 191 15.32 -37.95 0.42
C GLN A 191 14.22 -37.13 -0.30
N ILE A 192 14.47 -36.76 -1.54
CA ILE A 192 13.47 -36.19 -2.42
C ILE A 192 12.61 -37.31 -2.99
N GLU A 193 11.32 -37.06 -3.03
CA GLU A 193 10.34 -37.99 -3.57
C GLU A 193 9.50 -37.31 -4.66
N ILE A 194 9.12 -38.08 -5.69
CA ILE A 194 8.25 -37.61 -6.77
C ILE A 194 7.05 -38.56 -6.85
N ALA A 195 5.86 -38.04 -6.56
CA ALA A 195 4.60 -38.77 -6.72
C ALA A 195 3.99 -38.50 -8.10
N ASP A 196 3.64 -39.55 -8.84
CA ASP A 196 2.74 -39.43 -10.00
C ASP A 196 1.30 -39.36 -9.47
N LEU A 197 0.63 -38.25 -9.69
CA LEU A 197 -0.71 -37.96 -9.15
C LEU A 197 -1.84 -38.64 -9.97
N THR A 198 -1.51 -39.44 -10.98
CA THR A 198 -2.50 -40.24 -11.69
C THR A 198 -2.86 -41.50 -10.91
N ASP A 199 -1.88 -42.15 -10.26
CA ASP A 199 -2.02 -43.35 -9.48
C ASP A 199 -1.45 -43.27 -8.05
N PHE A 200 -0.87 -42.14 -7.70
CA PHE A 200 -0.19 -41.86 -6.43
C PHE A 200 1.03 -42.73 -6.15
N ARG A 201 1.66 -43.30 -7.17
CA ARG A 201 2.93 -44.00 -7.03
C ARG A 201 4.05 -43.02 -6.82
N THR A 202 4.92 -43.33 -5.87
CA THR A 202 6.08 -42.54 -5.52
C THR A 202 7.34 -43.17 -6.11
N THR A 203 8.21 -42.32 -6.67
CA THR A 203 9.55 -42.67 -7.15
C THR A 203 10.60 -41.87 -6.41
N PHE A 204 11.78 -42.47 -6.27
CA PHE A 204 12.92 -41.87 -5.57
C PHE A 204 14.00 -41.52 -6.59
N PRO A 205 14.09 -40.23 -7.02
CA PRO A 205 15.17 -39.82 -7.91
C PRO A 205 16.52 -39.91 -7.19
N ASP A 206 17.58 -40.18 -7.96
CA ASP A 206 18.96 -40.22 -7.46
C ASP A 206 19.43 -38.76 -7.20
N ILE A 207 18.95 -38.18 -6.11
CA ILE A 207 19.31 -36.84 -5.64
C ILE A 207 20.02 -37.03 -4.27
N PRO A 208 21.14 -36.34 -4.02
CA PRO A 208 21.89 -36.47 -2.76
C PRO A 208 20.95 -36.21 -1.54
N LYS A 209 21.11 -37.06 -0.51
CA LYS A 209 20.34 -36.82 0.74
C LYS A 209 20.73 -35.47 1.34
N GLY A 210 19.74 -34.76 1.86
CA GLY A 210 19.94 -33.44 2.45
C GLY A 210 18.65 -32.85 2.99
N ARG A 211 18.74 -31.71 3.67
CA ARG A 211 17.57 -30.89 3.96
C ARG A 211 17.36 -29.91 2.80
N TYR A 212 16.19 -30.00 2.16
CA TYR A 212 15.88 -29.20 0.98
C TYR A 212 14.83 -28.15 1.30
N THR A 213 15.01 -26.96 0.68
CA THR A 213 14.10 -25.81 0.77
C THR A 213 13.91 -25.22 -0.62
N LYS A 214 12.91 -24.35 -0.79
CA LYS A 214 12.67 -23.63 -2.05
C LYS A 214 12.58 -24.56 -3.27
N LEU A 215 11.83 -25.66 -3.14
CA LEU A 215 11.53 -26.55 -4.24
C LEU A 215 10.69 -25.82 -5.30
N LYS A 216 11.12 -25.91 -6.56
CA LYS A 216 10.38 -25.30 -7.66
C LYS A 216 10.42 -26.17 -8.91
N TRP A 217 9.25 -26.48 -9.44
CA TRP A 217 9.16 -27.07 -10.78
C TRP A 217 9.32 -25.97 -11.83
N THR A 218 10.24 -26.12 -12.75
CA THR A 218 10.52 -25.16 -13.81
C THR A 218 10.48 -25.84 -15.17
N PRO A 219 10.36 -25.11 -16.30
CA PRO A 219 10.44 -25.70 -17.63
C PRO A 219 11.80 -26.40 -17.91
N TYR A 220 12.84 -26.10 -17.12
CA TYR A 220 14.20 -26.58 -17.27
C TYR A 220 14.60 -27.67 -16.27
N GLY A 221 13.66 -28.15 -15.49
CA GLY A 221 13.85 -29.17 -14.45
C GLY A 221 13.33 -28.74 -13.08
N ILE A 222 13.48 -29.63 -12.12
CA ILE A 222 13.17 -29.37 -10.73
C ILE A 222 14.38 -28.66 -10.11
N LEU A 223 14.15 -27.46 -9.62
CA LEU A 223 15.14 -26.66 -8.91
C LEU A 223 14.96 -26.87 -7.41
N LEU A 224 16.04 -27.23 -6.73
CA LEU A 224 16.06 -27.55 -5.30
C LEU A 224 17.19 -26.76 -4.65
N MET A 225 16.94 -26.19 -3.48
CA MET A 225 17.98 -25.60 -2.66
C MET A 225 18.23 -26.48 -1.45
N LYS A 226 19.42 -27.10 -1.40
CA LYS A 226 19.87 -27.89 -0.25
C LYS A 226 20.41 -26.96 0.84
N SER A 227 20.00 -27.16 2.08
CA SER A 227 20.42 -26.35 3.23
C SER A 227 21.33 -27.08 4.19
N LYS A 228 21.31 -28.42 4.24
CA LYS A 228 22.17 -29.28 5.08
C LYS A 228 22.60 -30.52 4.30
N PRO A 229 23.79 -31.10 4.56
CA PRO A 229 24.79 -30.62 5.50
C PRO A 229 25.49 -29.33 5.08
N GLU A 230 25.55 -29.01 3.79
CA GLU A 230 26.09 -27.78 3.22
C GLU A 230 25.06 -27.21 2.25
N ALA A 231 25.01 -25.86 2.15
CA ALA A 231 24.15 -25.17 1.22
C ALA A 231 24.55 -25.47 -0.24
N ASP A 232 23.56 -25.82 -1.08
CA ASP A 232 23.78 -26.12 -2.49
C ASP A 232 22.55 -25.81 -3.34
N VAL A 233 22.77 -25.68 -4.65
CA VAL A 233 21.74 -25.59 -5.66
C VAL A 233 21.77 -26.84 -6.53
N VAL A 234 20.65 -27.54 -6.58
CA VAL A 234 20.52 -28.81 -7.27
C VAL A 234 19.44 -28.69 -8.36
N ILE A 235 19.76 -29.18 -9.54
CA ILE A 235 18.84 -29.25 -10.68
C ILE A 235 18.65 -30.72 -11.04
N TRP A 236 17.40 -31.18 -11.02
CA TRP A 236 17.02 -32.52 -11.51
C TRP A 236 16.18 -32.39 -12.78
N GLU A 237 16.63 -33.04 -13.87
CA GLU A 237 15.91 -33.11 -15.13
C GLU A 237 15.14 -34.45 -15.22
N PRO A 238 13.82 -34.47 -14.93
CA PRO A 238 13.07 -35.74 -14.76
C PRO A 238 13.07 -36.61 -16.03
N VAL A 239 12.92 -36.00 -17.21
CA VAL A 239 12.85 -36.71 -18.50
C VAL A 239 14.18 -37.38 -18.87
N ARG A 240 15.31 -36.68 -18.59
CA ARG A 240 16.66 -37.15 -18.91
C ARG A 240 17.29 -37.94 -17.78
N LYS A 241 16.65 -37.98 -16.59
CA LYS A 241 17.20 -38.50 -15.34
C LYS A 241 18.60 -37.96 -15.04
N ARG A 242 18.81 -36.67 -15.28
CA ARG A 242 20.12 -36.03 -15.17
C ARG A 242 20.13 -35.10 -13.95
N LEU A 243 21.18 -35.25 -13.13
CA LEU A 243 21.47 -34.41 -11.99
C LEU A 243 22.55 -33.38 -12.34
N LYS A 244 22.42 -32.17 -11.86
CA LYS A 244 23.44 -31.13 -11.83
C LYS A 244 23.49 -30.50 -10.45
N VAL A 245 24.66 -30.38 -9.89
CA VAL A 245 24.93 -29.85 -8.57
C VAL A 245 25.91 -28.69 -8.68
N LEU A 246 25.54 -27.54 -8.17
CA LEU A 246 26.31 -26.30 -8.31
C LEU A 246 27.68 -26.42 -7.62
N SER A 247 27.75 -27.02 -6.40
CA SER A 247 28.99 -27.16 -5.67
C SER A 247 30.05 -27.96 -6.44
N GLU A 248 29.68 -28.92 -7.29
CA GLU A 248 30.62 -29.65 -8.15
C GLU A 248 31.31 -28.72 -9.14
N THR A 249 30.65 -27.63 -9.57
CA THR A 249 31.21 -26.62 -10.45
C THR A 249 32.10 -25.61 -9.73
N ILE A 250 31.72 -25.18 -8.51
CA ILE A 250 32.33 -24.01 -7.86
C ILE A 250 33.25 -24.36 -6.71
N LYS A 251 33.27 -25.63 -6.20
CA LYS A 251 33.93 -26.04 -4.95
C LYS A 251 35.41 -25.67 -4.85
N GLN A 252 36.14 -25.72 -5.95
CA GLN A 252 37.58 -25.39 -5.97
C GLN A 252 37.84 -23.88 -6.12
N LEU A 253 36.86 -23.10 -6.47
CA LEU A 253 36.94 -21.67 -6.81
C LEU A 253 36.26 -20.78 -5.78
N LEU A 254 35.52 -21.36 -4.85
CA LEU A 254 34.82 -20.63 -3.81
C LEU A 254 35.80 -20.18 -2.73
N PRO A 255 35.87 -18.87 -2.39
CA PRO A 255 36.64 -18.39 -1.27
C PRO A 255 36.24 -19.10 0.02
N PRO A 256 37.20 -19.48 0.91
CA PRO A 256 36.90 -20.26 2.11
C PRO A 256 35.88 -19.63 3.05
N GLU A 257 35.79 -18.29 3.04
CA GLU A 257 34.86 -17.48 3.84
C GLU A 257 33.47 -17.35 3.22
N MET A 258 33.24 -17.88 2.01
CA MET A 258 31.95 -17.77 1.28
C MET A 258 31.23 -19.12 1.25
N GLU A 259 29.91 -19.04 1.16
CA GLU A 259 29.00 -20.16 1.01
C GLU A 259 27.83 -19.80 0.07
N ILE A 260 27.15 -20.81 -0.47
CA ILE A 260 25.92 -20.59 -1.25
C ILE A 260 24.85 -20.03 -0.32
N SER A 261 24.30 -18.88 -0.68
CA SER A 261 23.35 -18.15 0.15
C SER A 261 21.95 -18.78 0.12
N LEU A 262 21.47 -19.20 1.28
CA LEU A 262 20.06 -19.60 1.46
C LEU A 262 19.07 -18.42 1.41
N GLY A 263 19.56 -17.19 1.58
CA GLY A 263 18.76 -15.97 1.48
C GLY A 263 18.29 -15.66 0.05
N TYR A 264 19.08 -16.05 -0.96
CA TYR A 264 18.73 -15.83 -2.36
C TYR A 264 17.96 -17.01 -2.94
N THR A 265 16.83 -16.75 -3.58
CA THR A 265 16.09 -17.79 -4.32
C THR A 265 16.61 -17.87 -5.75
N PRO A 266 17.18 -19.00 -6.19
CA PRO A 266 17.72 -19.12 -7.54
C PRO A 266 16.64 -18.91 -8.61
N VAL A 267 17.01 -18.20 -9.68
CA VAL A 267 16.09 -17.82 -10.77
C VAL A 267 16.73 -18.09 -12.13
N TRP A 268 16.01 -18.79 -13.00
CA TRP A 268 16.42 -19.00 -14.39
C TRP A 268 16.23 -17.75 -15.25
N SER A 269 17.14 -17.56 -16.20
CA SER A 269 16.88 -16.74 -17.37
C SER A 269 15.70 -17.30 -18.16
N SER A 270 15.05 -16.47 -18.98
CA SER A 270 13.85 -16.85 -19.73
C SER A 270 14.10 -17.99 -20.74
N ASP A 271 15.34 -18.14 -21.22
CA ASP A 271 15.77 -19.18 -22.15
C ASP A 271 16.37 -20.41 -21.46
N GLY A 272 16.48 -20.39 -20.11
CA GLY A 272 16.99 -21.50 -19.29
C GLY A 272 18.47 -21.77 -19.42
N LYS A 273 19.27 -20.86 -19.94
CA LYS A 273 20.71 -21.05 -20.10
C LYS A 273 21.50 -20.57 -18.88
N VAL A 274 20.99 -19.59 -18.17
CA VAL A 274 21.64 -18.99 -17.00
C VAL A 274 20.76 -19.17 -15.77
N LEU A 275 21.34 -19.71 -14.69
CA LEU A 275 20.72 -19.73 -13.38
C LEU A 275 21.43 -18.69 -12.51
N PHE A 276 20.69 -17.70 -12.05
CA PHE A 276 21.16 -16.76 -11.04
C PHE A 276 21.02 -17.35 -9.66
N PHE A 277 22.04 -17.20 -8.82
CA PHE A 277 22.07 -17.66 -7.44
C PHE A 277 22.86 -16.66 -6.57
N GLY A 278 22.83 -16.86 -5.24
CA GLY A 278 23.53 -15.98 -4.30
C GLY A 278 24.69 -16.67 -3.61
N LEU A 279 25.74 -15.91 -3.31
CA LEU A 279 26.78 -16.27 -2.34
C LEU A 279 26.69 -15.33 -1.14
N SER A 280 26.87 -15.85 0.06
CA SER A 280 26.98 -15.07 1.30
C SER A 280 28.27 -15.41 2.04
N ARG A 281 28.69 -14.55 2.95
CA ARG A 281 29.78 -14.89 3.87
C ARG A 281 29.26 -15.94 4.86
N LYS A 282 30.11 -16.90 5.19
CA LYS A 282 29.85 -17.85 6.27
C LYS A 282 29.60 -17.08 7.56
N ARG A 283 28.54 -17.44 8.26
CA ARG A 283 28.27 -16.86 9.57
C ARG A 283 29.33 -17.36 10.55
N GLY A 284 30.24 -16.48 10.96
CA GLY A 284 31.11 -16.72 12.11
C GLY A 284 30.27 -16.75 13.40
N THR A 285 30.77 -17.37 14.45
CA THR A 285 30.29 -17.20 15.80
C THR A 285 30.44 -15.73 16.17
N MET A 286 29.34 -15.03 16.37
CA MET A 286 29.36 -13.64 16.86
C MET A 286 29.77 -13.68 18.34
N THR A 287 30.92 -13.11 18.64
CA THR A 287 31.24 -12.71 20.00
C THR A 287 30.58 -11.35 20.26
N GLU A 288 29.89 -11.19 21.38
CA GLU A 288 29.48 -9.85 21.82
C GLU A 288 30.71 -8.94 21.86
N ALA A 289 30.59 -7.74 21.30
CA ALA A 289 31.65 -6.76 21.37
C ALA A 289 31.95 -6.47 22.85
N GLU A 290 33.23 -6.52 23.25
CA GLU A 290 33.65 -6.21 24.61
C GLU A 290 33.23 -4.81 25.07
N ASN A 291 33.05 -3.88 24.15
CA ASN A 291 32.67 -2.50 24.41
C ASN A 291 31.16 -2.27 24.11
N LYS A 292 30.41 -1.90 25.15
CA LYS A 292 28.99 -1.49 25.06
C LYS A 292 28.79 -0.05 24.58
N VAL A 293 29.88 0.75 24.43
CA VAL A 293 29.78 2.13 23.98
C VAL A 293 29.70 2.20 22.45
N GLU A 294 28.80 3.00 21.96
CA GLU A 294 28.67 3.30 20.52
C GLU A 294 29.57 4.49 20.17
N ILE A 295 30.46 4.31 19.20
CA ILE A 295 31.33 5.38 18.73
C ILE A 295 30.78 5.91 17.42
N TRP A 296 30.20 7.11 17.45
CA TRP A 296 29.72 7.83 16.30
C TRP A 296 30.86 8.66 15.73
N HIS A 297 31.35 8.31 14.55
CA HIS A 297 32.54 8.96 14.00
C HIS A 297 32.19 9.69 12.70
N TRP A 298 32.69 10.92 12.54
CA TRP A 298 32.40 11.78 11.38
C TRP A 298 32.85 11.22 10.02
N LYS A 299 33.80 10.26 9.99
CA LYS A 299 34.27 9.57 8.78
C LYS A 299 33.41 8.35 8.41
N ASP A 300 32.42 7.97 9.21
CA ASP A 300 31.57 6.83 8.92
C ASP A 300 30.77 7.09 7.63
N GLN A 301 30.76 6.09 6.77
CA GLN A 301 30.00 6.13 5.51
C GLN A 301 28.49 6.13 5.75
N GLU A 302 28.06 5.52 6.84
CA GLU A 302 26.68 5.50 7.36
C GLU A 302 26.73 5.76 8.87
N ILE A 303 25.81 6.54 9.40
CA ILE A 303 25.74 6.80 10.85
C ILE A 303 25.38 5.52 11.63
N MET A 304 25.78 5.44 12.90
CA MET A 304 25.66 4.25 13.74
C MET A 304 24.24 3.66 13.77
N SER A 305 23.22 4.50 13.85
CA SER A 305 21.82 4.04 13.81
C SER A 305 21.47 3.31 12.50
N ARG A 306 21.99 3.79 11.36
CA ARG A 306 21.79 3.13 10.06
C ARG A 306 22.56 1.84 9.94
N GLN A 307 23.80 1.81 10.46
CA GLN A 307 24.61 0.58 10.52
C GLN A 307 23.89 -0.51 11.32
N LYS A 308 23.27 -0.15 12.45
CA LYS A 308 22.49 -1.09 13.30
C LYS A 308 21.24 -1.60 12.59
N ASP A 309 20.47 -0.70 11.96
CA ASP A 309 19.26 -1.05 11.22
C ASP A 309 19.57 -2.04 10.08
N ARG A 310 20.66 -1.82 9.35
CA ARG A 310 21.08 -2.67 8.25
C ARG A 310 21.96 -3.85 8.66
N TYR A 311 22.25 -4.01 9.92
CA TYR A 311 23.21 -5.02 10.37
C TYR A 311 22.85 -6.43 9.89
N TYR A 312 21.61 -6.86 10.11
CA TYR A 312 21.15 -8.17 9.66
C TYR A 312 21.04 -8.30 8.15
N GLU A 313 20.67 -7.22 7.45
CA GLU A 313 20.64 -7.17 6.00
C GLU A 313 22.06 -7.35 5.43
N ASN A 314 23.04 -6.64 5.98
CA ASN A 314 24.43 -6.68 5.53
C ASN A 314 25.06 -8.05 5.76
N ILE A 315 24.78 -8.70 6.89
CA ILE A 315 25.27 -10.07 7.19
C ILE A 315 24.59 -11.10 6.27
N ALA A 316 23.31 -10.94 6.01
CA ALA A 316 22.55 -11.85 5.14
C ALA A 316 22.68 -11.50 3.66
N GLN A 317 23.43 -10.44 3.30
CA GLN A 317 23.54 -9.97 1.92
C GLN A 317 24.09 -11.07 1.03
N SER A 318 23.27 -11.44 0.05
CA SER A 318 23.63 -12.40 -0.98
C SER A 318 24.21 -11.66 -2.16
N ARG A 319 25.44 -12.01 -2.55
CA ARG A 319 26.08 -11.49 -3.77
C ARG A 319 25.61 -12.28 -4.96
N LEU A 320 25.11 -11.60 -5.97
CA LEU A 320 24.58 -12.23 -7.18
C LEU A 320 25.69 -12.93 -7.96
N CYS A 321 25.41 -14.18 -8.37
CA CYS A 321 26.20 -14.98 -9.27
C CYS A 321 25.37 -15.50 -10.43
N ALA A 322 26.00 -15.80 -11.54
CA ALA A 322 25.42 -16.46 -12.70
C ALA A 322 26.08 -17.83 -12.92
N TRP A 323 25.28 -18.88 -13.06
CA TRP A 323 25.71 -20.23 -13.40
C TRP A 323 25.12 -20.68 -14.73
N ARG A 324 25.99 -21.27 -15.59
CA ARG A 324 25.62 -21.90 -16.86
C ARG A 324 25.76 -23.42 -16.75
N PRO A 325 24.74 -24.12 -16.30
CA PRO A 325 24.84 -25.55 -16.00
C PRO A 325 25.17 -26.44 -17.19
N ALA A 326 24.90 -26.02 -18.43
CA ALA A 326 25.23 -26.77 -19.65
C ALA A 326 26.71 -26.73 -19.97
N GLU A 327 27.38 -25.62 -19.61
CA GLU A 327 28.79 -25.34 -19.94
C GLU A 327 29.69 -25.57 -18.73
N ASN A 328 29.09 -25.78 -17.56
CA ASN A 328 29.74 -25.86 -16.27
C ASN A 328 30.59 -24.62 -15.91
N GLU A 329 30.10 -23.44 -16.29
CA GLU A 329 30.71 -22.13 -16.03
C GLU A 329 29.90 -21.32 -15.02
N TRP A 330 30.58 -20.53 -14.21
CA TRP A 330 29.93 -19.57 -13.32
C TRP A 330 30.70 -18.26 -13.22
N MET A 331 30.05 -17.19 -12.75
CA MET A 331 30.66 -15.89 -12.55
C MET A 331 30.04 -15.18 -11.36
N LEU A 332 30.88 -14.54 -10.54
CA LEU A 332 30.47 -13.59 -9.52
C LEU A 332 30.09 -12.25 -10.20
N ILE A 333 28.84 -11.86 -10.11
CA ILE A 333 28.33 -10.64 -10.73
C ILE A 333 28.51 -9.45 -9.80
N GLU A 334 28.13 -9.60 -8.53
CA GLU A 334 28.22 -8.57 -7.51
C GLU A 334 29.51 -8.77 -6.71
N ASP A 335 30.52 -8.05 -7.10
CA ASP A 335 31.82 -8.03 -6.43
C ASP A 335 32.00 -6.76 -5.57
N SER A 336 33.23 -6.54 -5.06
CA SER A 336 33.54 -5.37 -4.23
C SER A 336 33.49 -4.03 -4.99
N THR A 337 33.38 -4.04 -6.32
CA THR A 337 33.31 -2.85 -7.16
C THR A 337 31.89 -2.47 -7.56
N MET A 338 30.91 -3.38 -7.33
CA MET A 338 29.50 -3.19 -7.65
C MET A 338 28.66 -3.46 -6.41
N THR A 339 28.07 -2.42 -5.86
CA THR A 339 27.37 -2.46 -4.57
C THR A 339 25.87 -2.74 -4.67
N GLY A 340 25.32 -2.78 -5.87
CA GLY A 340 23.91 -3.07 -6.07
C GLY A 340 23.57 -3.64 -7.43
N ILE A 341 22.60 -4.55 -7.43
CA ILE A 341 22.03 -5.14 -8.65
C ILE A 341 20.65 -4.51 -8.88
N LEU A 342 20.45 -3.95 -10.06
CA LEU A 342 19.18 -3.32 -10.42
C LEU A 342 18.26 -4.27 -11.19
N ALA A 343 18.77 -4.99 -12.18
CA ALA A 343 18.03 -5.94 -12.99
C ALA A 343 18.95 -6.86 -13.80
N ALA A 344 18.43 -8.03 -14.21
CA ALA A 344 19.06 -8.89 -15.21
C ALA A 344 18.27 -8.85 -16.52
N SER A 345 18.96 -9.01 -17.67
CA SER A 345 18.31 -9.21 -18.96
C SER A 345 17.55 -10.54 -18.99
N ALA A 346 16.51 -10.64 -19.78
CA ALA A 346 15.66 -11.83 -19.85
C ALA A 346 16.44 -13.11 -20.18
N ASP A 347 17.42 -13.01 -21.09
CA ASP A 347 18.32 -14.12 -21.50
C ASP A 347 19.50 -14.35 -20.55
N GLY A 348 19.61 -13.51 -19.48
CA GLY A 348 20.69 -13.61 -18.51
C GLY A 348 22.08 -13.20 -19.03
N THR A 349 22.18 -12.63 -20.24
CA THR A 349 23.48 -12.22 -20.81
C THR A 349 24.05 -11.00 -20.12
N TYR A 350 23.19 -10.08 -19.66
CA TYR A 350 23.61 -8.83 -19.02
C TYR A 350 22.89 -8.59 -17.71
N VAL A 351 23.59 -7.85 -16.84
CA VAL A 351 23.01 -7.35 -15.58
C VAL A 351 23.27 -5.85 -15.47
N LEU A 352 22.27 -5.07 -15.07
CA LEU A 352 22.43 -3.68 -14.64
C LEU A 352 22.91 -3.66 -13.20
N CYS A 353 24.09 -3.12 -13.00
CA CYS A 353 24.74 -2.95 -11.69
C CYS A 353 24.85 -1.47 -11.34
N SER A 354 24.96 -1.17 -10.07
CA SER A 354 25.20 0.20 -9.59
C SER A 354 26.32 0.29 -8.58
N ASP A 355 26.97 1.46 -8.51
CA ASP A 355 27.97 1.81 -7.51
C ASP A 355 27.69 3.21 -6.97
N ASP A 356 27.49 3.34 -5.66
CA ASP A 356 27.23 4.60 -4.96
C ASP A 356 28.36 5.02 -4.02
N ARG A 357 29.44 4.22 -3.88
CA ARG A 357 30.50 4.40 -2.87
C ARG A 357 31.18 5.77 -2.95
N LYS A 358 31.43 6.29 -4.18
CA LYS A 358 32.08 7.60 -4.37
C LYS A 358 31.22 8.78 -3.94
N TYR A 359 29.90 8.54 -3.71
CA TYR A 359 28.96 9.55 -3.30
C TYR A 359 28.63 9.52 -1.81
N ARG A 360 29.13 8.54 -1.07
CA ARG A 360 28.90 8.40 0.37
C ARG A 360 29.81 9.34 1.18
N PRO A 361 29.36 9.82 2.33
CA PRO A 361 28.05 9.65 2.95
C PRO A 361 26.95 10.42 2.20
N HIS A 362 25.73 9.84 2.18
CA HIS A 362 24.60 10.47 1.52
C HIS A 362 23.88 11.44 2.46
N PHE A 363 23.82 12.72 2.08
CA PHE A 363 23.04 13.76 2.75
C PHE A 363 21.83 14.20 1.95
N ARG A 364 21.74 13.75 0.70
CA ARG A 364 20.69 13.98 -0.28
C ARG A 364 20.16 12.67 -0.82
N GLU A 365 19.18 12.74 -1.72
CA GLU A 365 18.74 11.58 -2.49
C GLU A 365 19.96 10.81 -3.03
N PRO A 366 20.11 9.51 -2.70
CA PRO A 366 21.30 8.76 -3.05
C PRO A 366 21.50 8.68 -4.56
N VAL A 367 22.59 9.22 -5.06
CA VAL A 367 23.01 9.07 -6.45
C VAL A 367 23.97 7.90 -6.59
N ARG A 368 24.02 7.35 -7.77
CA ARG A 368 24.86 6.19 -8.13
C ARG A 368 25.30 6.27 -9.57
N ASP A 369 26.37 5.57 -9.89
CA ASP A 369 26.69 5.23 -11.27
C ASP A 369 26.02 3.91 -11.63
N VAL A 370 25.59 3.76 -12.88
CA VAL A 370 24.96 2.54 -13.40
C VAL A 370 25.76 2.01 -14.55
N PHE A 371 25.99 0.70 -14.50
CA PHE A 371 26.79 -0.06 -15.45
C PHE A 371 26.03 -1.25 -15.99
N LEU A 372 26.38 -1.66 -17.19
CA LEU A 372 25.97 -2.92 -17.78
C LEU A 372 27.13 -3.88 -17.67
N LYS A 373 26.94 -5.01 -17.00
CA LYS A 373 27.95 -6.08 -16.85
C LYS A 373 27.52 -7.30 -17.66
N ASN A 374 28.42 -7.80 -18.51
CA ASN A 374 28.22 -9.05 -19.23
C ASN A 374 28.45 -10.22 -18.26
N THR A 375 27.46 -11.11 -18.12
CA THR A 375 27.50 -12.22 -17.15
C THR A 375 28.38 -13.39 -17.57
N ARG A 376 28.96 -13.38 -18.77
CA ARG A 376 29.92 -14.39 -19.24
C ARG A 376 31.35 -13.88 -19.20
N THR A 377 31.59 -12.68 -19.75
CA THR A 377 32.96 -12.15 -19.90
C THR A 377 33.38 -11.26 -18.73
N GLY A 378 32.44 -10.82 -17.87
CA GLY A 378 32.70 -9.85 -16.84
C GLY A 378 32.89 -8.41 -17.35
N ALA A 379 32.83 -8.18 -18.67
CA ALA A 379 33.04 -6.85 -19.26
C ALA A 379 31.97 -5.86 -18.76
N ILE A 380 32.43 -4.69 -18.35
CA ILE A 380 31.61 -3.63 -17.73
C ILE A 380 31.58 -2.44 -18.69
N ARG A 381 30.38 -1.89 -18.92
CA ARG A 381 30.18 -0.69 -19.70
C ARG A 381 29.31 0.31 -18.93
N PRO A 382 29.72 1.61 -18.83
CA PRO A 382 28.91 2.62 -18.18
C PRO A 382 27.61 2.90 -18.98
N ILE A 383 26.52 3.12 -18.27
CA ILE A 383 25.20 3.51 -18.83
C ILE A 383 24.80 4.90 -18.34
N LEU A 384 24.93 5.17 -17.04
CA LEU A 384 24.61 6.46 -16.42
C LEU A 384 25.61 6.73 -15.31
N ASP A 385 25.96 7.99 -15.19
CA ASP A 385 26.76 8.55 -14.10
C ASP A 385 25.92 9.46 -13.22
N SER A 386 26.25 9.54 -11.94
CA SER A 386 25.63 10.46 -10.96
C SER A 386 24.10 10.55 -11.08
N THR A 387 23.42 9.42 -11.00
CA THR A 387 21.97 9.35 -11.25
C THR A 387 21.18 8.86 -10.04
N VAL A 388 19.99 9.44 -9.84
CA VAL A 388 18.93 8.90 -8.97
C VAL A 388 18.00 7.94 -9.74
N LEU A 389 18.17 7.81 -11.06
CA LEU A 389 17.28 7.05 -11.93
C LEU A 389 17.58 5.56 -11.89
N TYR A 390 16.54 4.76 -12.15
CA TYR A 390 16.62 3.30 -12.29
C TYR A 390 16.33 2.91 -13.74
N PRO A 391 17.35 2.70 -14.56
CA PRO A 391 17.16 2.20 -15.92
C PRO A 391 16.55 0.79 -15.90
N ARG A 392 15.84 0.44 -16.97
CA ARG A 392 15.12 -0.82 -17.09
C ARG A 392 15.51 -1.53 -18.38
N PHE A 393 15.54 -2.87 -18.34
CA PHE A 393 15.60 -3.66 -19.56
C PHE A 393 14.25 -3.69 -20.29
N SER A 394 14.31 -3.78 -21.61
CA SER A 394 13.17 -4.26 -22.39
C SER A 394 12.84 -5.72 -22.05
N VAL A 395 11.61 -6.15 -22.35
CA VAL A 395 11.16 -7.52 -22.04
C VAL A 395 12.04 -8.59 -22.68
N GLY A 396 12.51 -8.38 -23.92
CA GLY A 396 13.44 -9.29 -24.62
C GLY A 396 14.91 -9.10 -24.25
N GLY A 397 15.24 -8.06 -23.47
CA GLY A 397 16.61 -7.78 -23.02
C GLY A 397 17.48 -7.04 -24.04
N LYS A 398 16.96 -6.71 -25.23
CA LYS A 398 17.75 -6.05 -26.28
C LYS A 398 18.10 -4.60 -25.96
N TYR A 399 17.25 -3.91 -25.22
CA TYR A 399 17.43 -2.50 -24.91
C TYR A 399 17.46 -2.25 -23.41
N VAL A 400 18.18 -1.17 -23.00
CA VAL A 400 18.07 -0.51 -21.71
C VAL A 400 17.46 0.87 -21.94
N TYR A 401 16.44 1.26 -21.18
CA TYR A 401 15.79 2.55 -21.32
C TYR A 401 15.62 3.28 -20.00
N TYR A 402 15.67 4.61 -20.07
CA TYR A 402 15.57 5.51 -18.91
C TYR A 402 15.14 6.91 -19.37
N PHE A 403 14.64 7.71 -18.41
CA PHE A 403 14.24 9.09 -18.67
C PHE A 403 15.27 10.05 -18.09
N ARG A 404 15.91 10.87 -18.92
CA ARG A 404 16.90 11.89 -18.50
C ARG A 404 16.82 13.09 -19.42
N ASP A 405 17.00 14.29 -18.86
CA ASP A 405 16.99 15.58 -19.61
C ASP A 405 15.71 15.77 -20.44
N SER A 406 14.56 15.44 -19.82
CA SER A 406 13.23 15.51 -20.45
C SER A 406 13.02 14.62 -21.66
N LEU A 407 13.87 13.62 -21.87
CA LEU A 407 13.84 12.68 -22.98
C LEU A 407 13.87 11.23 -22.48
N TRP A 408 13.18 10.34 -23.18
CA TRP A 408 13.44 8.93 -23.05
C TRP A 408 14.68 8.54 -23.85
N ARG A 409 15.64 7.92 -23.20
CA ARG A 409 16.86 7.37 -23.80
C ARG A 409 16.72 5.87 -23.89
N ILE A 410 17.00 5.31 -25.08
CA ILE A 410 16.92 3.87 -25.34
C ILE A 410 18.24 3.43 -25.94
N THR A 411 18.97 2.61 -25.18
CA THR A 411 20.32 2.14 -25.54
C THR A 411 20.23 0.68 -25.97
N ASP A 412 20.69 0.37 -27.17
CA ASP A 412 20.87 -1.02 -27.64
C ASP A 412 22.01 -1.67 -26.82
N VAL A 413 21.70 -2.78 -26.20
CA VAL A 413 22.61 -3.46 -25.26
C VAL A 413 23.83 -4.02 -25.96
N ALA A 414 23.69 -4.51 -27.19
CA ALA A 414 24.79 -5.11 -27.93
C ALA A 414 25.75 -4.06 -28.51
N THR A 415 25.18 -3.03 -29.17
CA THR A 415 25.99 -2.03 -29.88
C THR A 415 26.37 -0.83 -29.02
N GLY A 416 25.63 -0.52 -27.95
CA GLY A 416 25.79 0.67 -27.13
C GLY A 416 25.20 1.94 -27.75
N GLN A 417 24.62 1.86 -28.93
CA GLN A 417 23.97 3.00 -29.57
C GLN A 417 22.72 3.44 -28.78
N THR A 418 22.60 4.72 -28.56
CA THR A 418 21.48 5.33 -27.84
C THR A 418 20.67 6.20 -28.77
N VAL A 419 19.37 5.96 -28.82
CA VAL A 419 18.39 6.83 -29.49
C VAL A 419 17.59 7.62 -28.45
N SER A 420 17.13 8.81 -28.86
CA SER A 420 16.33 9.69 -28.00
C SER A 420 14.91 9.79 -28.52
N VAL A 421 13.93 9.65 -27.62
CA VAL A 421 12.50 9.77 -27.90
C VAL A 421 11.95 11.07 -27.35
N SER A 422 11.32 11.86 -28.21
CA SER A 422 10.72 13.17 -27.90
C SER A 422 9.48 13.39 -28.76
N LEU A 423 8.50 14.14 -28.25
CA LEU A 423 7.34 14.62 -29.02
C LEU A 423 7.44 16.12 -29.38
N GLY A 424 8.62 16.73 -29.15
CA GLY A 424 8.84 18.15 -29.34
C GLY A 424 8.37 19.03 -28.18
N ALA A 425 8.65 20.33 -28.26
CA ALA A 425 8.43 21.29 -27.16
C ALA A 425 6.95 21.45 -26.76
N ASN A 426 6.04 21.30 -27.71
CA ASN A 426 4.59 21.44 -27.46
C ASN A 426 3.97 20.25 -26.72
N ARG A 427 4.71 19.13 -26.58
CA ARG A 427 4.28 17.91 -25.91
C ARG A 427 5.41 17.38 -25.03
N PRO A 428 5.77 18.07 -23.96
CA PRO A 428 6.86 17.64 -23.09
C PRO A 428 6.54 16.30 -22.45
N LEU A 429 7.55 15.44 -22.36
CA LEU A 429 7.46 14.15 -21.71
C LEU A 429 7.72 14.23 -20.20
N ALA A 430 8.33 15.32 -19.75
CA ALA A 430 8.50 15.64 -18.33
C ALA A 430 7.17 16.08 -17.69
N ASP A 431 6.92 15.62 -16.47
CA ASP A 431 5.75 16.01 -15.69
C ASP A 431 5.87 17.47 -15.23
N LYS A 432 5.13 18.38 -15.88
CA LYS A 432 5.10 19.80 -15.55
C LYS A 432 4.46 20.11 -14.20
N THR A 433 3.73 19.17 -13.62
CA THR A 433 3.07 19.34 -12.31
C THR A 433 3.97 18.92 -11.14
N TYR A 434 5.21 18.51 -11.45
CA TYR A 434 6.19 18.12 -10.45
C TYR A 434 6.66 19.34 -9.65
N ASP A 435 6.47 19.28 -8.35
CA ASP A 435 6.87 20.31 -7.38
C ASP A 435 7.85 19.80 -6.31
N GLY A 436 8.51 18.68 -6.59
CA GLY A 436 9.52 18.09 -5.71
C GLY A 436 10.84 18.84 -5.68
N ALA A 437 11.70 18.48 -4.73
CA ALA A 437 13.01 19.10 -4.54
C ALA A 437 14.09 18.54 -5.49
N ILE A 438 13.92 17.32 -5.98
CA ILE A 438 14.90 16.68 -6.88
C ILE A 438 14.90 17.38 -8.24
N ASP A 439 16.08 17.67 -8.79
CA ASP A 439 16.20 18.31 -10.09
C ASP A 439 15.83 17.41 -11.27
N ALA A 440 15.86 16.09 -11.07
CA ALA A 440 15.43 15.11 -12.06
C ALA A 440 13.90 15.04 -12.13
N VAL A 441 13.30 15.96 -12.90
CA VAL A 441 11.84 15.96 -13.13
C VAL A 441 11.41 14.63 -13.75
N PRO A 442 10.45 13.88 -13.18
CA PRO A 442 10.00 12.62 -13.72
C PRO A 442 9.27 12.80 -15.05
N SER A 443 9.20 11.71 -15.84
CA SER A 443 8.31 11.67 -17.01
C SER A 443 6.87 11.39 -16.57
N TRP A 444 5.93 11.59 -17.48
CA TRP A 444 4.54 11.10 -17.33
C TRP A 444 4.45 9.57 -17.22
N GLY A 445 5.58 8.84 -17.45
CA GLY A 445 5.70 7.40 -17.33
C GLY A 445 5.84 6.67 -18.65
N SER A 446 6.05 5.35 -18.56
CA SER A 446 6.11 4.45 -19.71
C SER A 446 5.44 3.10 -19.41
N LEU A 447 5.04 2.41 -20.49
CA LEU A 447 4.55 1.04 -20.45
C LEU A 447 5.66 0.04 -20.80
N GLY A 448 6.83 0.55 -21.22
CA GLY A 448 7.99 -0.24 -21.56
C GLY A 448 8.11 -0.58 -23.05
N ILE A 449 9.12 -1.40 -23.38
CA ILE A 449 9.38 -1.87 -24.73
C ILE A 449 8.74 -3.24 -24.89
N VAL A 450 7.90 -3.39 -25.90
CA VAL A 450 7.02 -4.53 -26.14
C VAL A 450 7.20 -5.11 -27.55
N ASN A 451 6.37 -6.09 -27.97
CA ASN A 451 6.32 -6.67 -29.30
C ASN A 451 7.68 -7.23 -29.78
N GLY A 452 8.36 -7.99 -28.90
CA GLY A 452 9.69 -8.55 -29.20
C GLY A 452 10.72 -7.44 -29.40
N ASP A 453 10.72 -6.45 -28.53
CA ASP A 453 11.65 -5.32 -28.48
C ASP A 453 11.58 -4.39 -29.71
N ARG A 454 10.45 -4.35 -30.39
CA ARG A 454 10.27 -3.52 -31.60
C ARG A 454 9.54 -2.22 -31.37
N GLU A 455 8.88 -2.03 -30.20
CA GLU A 455 7.99 -0.92 -29.96
C GLU A 455 8.09 -0.42 -28.51
N PHE A 456 8.35 0.88 -28.32
CA PHE A 456 8.37 1.52 -27.01
C PHE A 456 7.08 2.28 -26.79
N LEU A 457 6.39 2.00 -25.68
CA LEU A 457 5.15 2.63 -25.28
C LEU A 457 5.40 3.57 -24.10
N PHE A 458 4.91 4.80 -24.20
CA PHE A 458 5.10 5.84 -23.20
C PHE A 458 3.92 6.81 -23.13
N TYR A 459 3.89 7.62 -22.10
CA TYR A 459 2.86 8.63 -21.88
C TYR A 459 3.38 10.04 -22.19
N ASP A 460 2.50 10.87 -22.77
CA ASP A 460 2.50 12.31 -22.51
C ASP A 460 1.50 12.62 -21.39
N GLU A 461 1.18 13.88 -21.13
CA GLU A 461 0.23 14.30 -20.10
C GLU A 461 -1.14 13.59 -20.23
N TYR A 462 -1.66 13.46 -21.45
CA TYR A 462 -2.99 12.92 -21.72
C TYR A 462 -2.99 11.54 -22.36
N ASP A 463 -2.02 11.27 -23.22
CA ASP A 463 -2.10 10.18 -24.18
C ASP A 463 -1.03 9.12 -24.04
N ILE A 464 -1.35 7.97 -24.61
CA ILE A 464 -0.41 6.87 -24.83
C ILE A 464 0.15 6.99 -26.24
N TRP A 465 1.46 6.87 -26.35
CA TRP A 465 2.21 6.91 -27.60
C TRP A 465 2.98 5.63 -27.80
N SER A 466 3.19 5.29 -29.05
CA SER A 466 4.08 4.21 -29.50
C SER A 466 5.15 4.78 -30.39
N VAL A 467 6.35 4.26 -30.29
CA VAL A 467 7.45 4.52 -31.23
C VAL A 467 8.13 3.21 -31.61
N THR A 468 8.31 2.98 -32.93
CA THR A 468 9.02 1.79 -33.40
C THR A 468 10.53 1.93 -33.23
N LEU A 469 11.21 0.85 -32.89
CA LEU A 469 12.65 0.80 -32.69
C LEU A 469 13.34 -0.07 -33.75
N PRO A 470 14.50 0.35 -34.29
CA PRO A 470 15.20 1.62 -34.03
C PRO A 470 14.71 2.78 -34.92
N ALA A 471 13.72 2.57 -35.79
CA ALA A 471 13.36 3.51 -36.86
C ALA A 471 12.67 4.80 -36.40
N LEU A 472 12.29 4.92 -35.15
CA LEU A 472 11.65 6.08 -34.51
C LEU A 472 10.40 6.60 -35.23
N LYS A 473 9.56 5.69 -35.75
CA LYS A 473 8.24 6.06 -36.28
C LYS A 473 7.22 6.15 -35.17
N TYR A 474 6.65 7.34 -34.96
CA TYR A 474 5.71 7.64 -33.88
C TYR A 474 4.27 7.38 -34.29
N LYS A 475 3.48 6.87 -33.34
CA LYS A 475 2.03 6.70 -33.47
C LYS A 475 1.37 7.08 -32.15
N ARG A 476 0.40 8.00 -32.20
CA ARG A 476 -0.46 8.32 -31.07
C ARG A 476 -1.56 7.24 -30.97
N LEU A 477 -1.69 6.62 -29.81
CA LEU A 477 -2.62 5.50 -29.60
C LEU A 477 -3.97 5.94 -29.03
N THR A 478 -3.96 6.98 -28.18
CA THR A 478 -5.18 7.57 -27.59
C THR A 478 -5.32 9.03 -28.00
N HIS A 479 -6.54 9.58 -27.87
CA HIS A 479 -6.85 10.97 -28.22
C HIS A 479 -7.50 11.68 -27.04
N GLY A 480 -6.86 11.61 -25.85
CA GLY A 480 -7.38 12.15 -24.62
C GLY A 480 -7.23 13.66 -24.48
N ARG A 481 -6.20 14.25 -25.09
CA ARG A 481 -5.92 15.69 -25.00
C ARG A 481 -7.09 16.55 -25.49
N GLU A 482 -7.69 16.20 -26.60
CA GLU A 482 -8.83 16.93 -27.19
C GLU A 482 -10.10 16.80 -26.33
N ALA A 483 -10.20 15.72 -25.56
CA ALA A 483 -11.33 15.47 -24.66
C ALA A 483 -11.04 15.89 -23.20
N GLY A 484 -9.84 16.40 -22.90
CA GLY A 484 -9.42 16.68 -21.52
C GLY A 484 -9.36 15.43 -20.63
N ILE A 485 -9.03 14.25 -21.20
CA ILE A 485 -9.00 12.98 -20.49
C ILE A 485 -7.58 12.40 -20.48
N ARG A 486 -7.02 12.21 -19.30
CA ARG A 486 -5.71 11.57 -19.10
C ARG A 486 -5.84 10.07 -19.08
N PHE A 487 -5.36 9.39 -20.12
CA PHE A 487 -5.39 7.93 -20.21
C PHE A 487 -4.17 7.29 -19.56
N ARG A 488 -4.42 6.28 -18.73
CA ARG A 488 -3.38 5.43 -18.11
C ARG A 488 -3.81 3.97 -18.18
N LYS A 489 -2.85 3.05 -18.20
CA LYS A 489 -3.13 1.62 -18.11
C LYS A 489 -3.77 1.28 -16.77
N MET A 490 -4.76 0.41 -16.79
CA MET A 490 -5.37 -0.14 -15.60
C MET A 490 -4.65 -1.43 -15.15
N GLY A 491 -4.39 -1.57 -13.84
CA GLY A 491 -3.76 -2.76 -13.25
C GLY A 491 -2.23 -2.74 -13.27
N LYS A 492 -1.62 -3.63 -12.47
CA LYS A 492 -0.15 -3.75 -12.28
C LYS A 492 0.52 -4.76 -13.22
N GLU A 493 -0.24 -5.57 -13.95
CA GLU A 493 0.29 -6.61 -14.81
C GLU A 493 1.16 -6.03 -15.94
N SER A 494 2.15 -6.80 -16.42
CA SER A 494 2.98 -6.39 -17.54
C SER A 494 2.10 -6.08 -18.75
N PHE A 495 2.44 -5.02 -19.48
CA PHE A 495 1.68 -4.64 -20.66
C PHE A 495 1.97 -5.62 -21.80
N VAL A 496 1.00 -6.46 -22.11
CA VAL A 496 1.05 -7.32 -23.30
C VAL A 496 0.03 -6.77 -24.28
N TRP A 497 0.50 -6.21 -25.38
CA TRP A 497 -0.33 -5.61 -26.42
C TRP A 497 -0.86 -6.68 -27.40
N ASN A 498 -1.69 -7.58 -26.88
CA ASN A 498 -2.32 -8.65 -27.67
C ASN A 498 -3.86 -8.51 -27.64
N GLY A 499 -4.39 -7.74 -28.55
CA GLY A 499 -5.83 -7.62 -28.78
C GLY A 499 -6.47 -6.41 -28.13
N SER A 500 -6.79 -6.40 -26.84
CA SER A 500 -7.40 -5.24 -26.17
C SER A 500 -6.89 -5.04 -24.74
N GLN A 501 -6.81 -3.78 -24.33
CA GLN A 501 -6.35 -3.38 -23.00
C GLN A 501 -7.39 -2.54 -22.28
N LEU A 502 -7.40 -2.64 -20.95
CA LEU A 502 -8.21 -1.76 -20.11
C LEU A 502 -7.39 -0.51 -19.75
N LEU A 503 -7.98 0.63 -20.00
CA LEU A 503 -7.44 1.94 -19.63
C LEU A 503 -8.38 2.62 -18.62
N ILE A 504 -7.77 3.35 -17.70
CA ILE A 504 -8.47 4.33 -16.90
C ILE A 504 -8.25 5.71 -17.53
N GLY A 505 -9.34 6.48 -17.67
CA GLY A 505 -9.30 7.87 -18.12
C GLY A 505 -9.82 8.77 -17.01
N LYS A 506 -9.05 9.79 -16.63
CA LYS A 506 -9.47 10.83 -15.69
C LYS A 506 -9.63 12.14 -16.44
N SER A 507 -10.82 12.75 -16.37
CA SER A 507 -11.07 14.05 -16.99
C SER A 507 -10.54 15.18 -16.12
N ASP A 508 -10.31 16.35 -16.74
CA ASP A 508 -9.91 17.57 -16.02
C ASP A 508 -11.03 18.09 -15.09
N SER A 509 -12.29 17.71 -15.36
CA SER A 509 -13.47 18.01 -14.54
C SER A 509 -13.74 16.99 -13.41
N GLY A 510 -12.88 15.96 -13.28
CA GLY A 510 -12.89 15.02 -12.18
C GLY A 510 -13.62 13.71 -12.45
N GLU A 511 -14.28 13.52 -13.61
CA GLU A 511 -14.90 12.24 -13.96
C GLU A 511 -13.83 11.17 -14.20
N ILE A 512 -14.16 9.94 -13.82
CA ILE A 512 -13.35 8.76 -14.07
C ILE A 512 -14.08 7.85 -15.06
N GLY A 513 -13.35 7.35 -16.06
CA GLY A 513 -13.85 6.38 -17.03
C GLY A 513 -12.97 5.15 -17.09
N ILE A 514 -13.58 4.00 -17.38
CA ILE A 514 -12.90 2.76 -17.76
C ILE A 514 -13.18 2.50 -19.23
N TYR A 515 -12.12 2.27 -19.97
CA TYR A 515 -12.16 2.09 -21.42
C TYR A 515 -11.50 0.77 -21.80
N ARG A 516 -12.10 0.07 -22.75
CA ARG A 516 -11.47 -1.04 -23.44
C ARG A 516 -10.91 -0.52 -24.76
N TYR A 517 -9.61 -0.49 -24.88
CA TYR A 517 -8.87 -0.02 -26.04
C TYR A 517 -8.37 -1.20 -26.88
N SER A 518 -8.56 -1.16 -28.17
CA SER A 518 -8.09 -2.18 -29.13
C SER A 518 -6.86 -1.71 -29.88
N THR A 519 -6.00 -2.63 -30.29
CA THR A 519 -4.74 -2.32 -31.03
C THR A 519 -4.95 -1.62 -32.37
N ASN A 520 -6.15 -1.72 -32.94
CA ASN A 520 -6.53 -0.99 -34.16
C ASN A 520 -6.90 0.50 -33.93
N GLY A 521 -6.84 0.99 -32.69
CA GLY A 521 -7.15 2.37 -32.35
C GLY A 521 -8.59 2.60 -31.86
N ASN A 522 -9.48 1.61 -31.99
CA ASN A 522 -10.84 1.72 -31.51
C ASN A 522 -10.90 1.56 -29.99
N HIS A 523 -11.74 2.35 -29.35
CA HIS A 523 -11.98 2.21 -27.92
C HIS A 523 -13.49 2.20 -27.61
N ILE A 524 -13.85 1.46 -26.58
CA ILE A 524 -15.21 1.39 -26.05
C ILE A 524 -15.15 1.90 -24.62
N ARG A 525 -15.96 2.93 -24.31
CA ARG A 525 -16.16 3.40 -22.95
C ARG A 525 -17.07 2.41 -22.23
N LEU A 526 -16.53 1.75 -21.21
CA LEU A 526 -17.24 0.77 -20.40
C LEU A 526 -18.01 1.43 -19.25
N LEU A 527 -17.32 2.30 -18.51
CA LEU A 527 -17.85 3.05 -17.36
C LEU A 527 -17.40 4.50 -17.46
N TYR A 528 -18.22 5.43 -16.94
CA TYR A 528 -17.85 6.84 -16.87
C TYR A 528 -18.76 7.58 -15.87
N GLY A 529 -18.20 8.54 -15.14
CA GLY A 529 -18.95 9.44 -14.26
C GLY A 529 -18.11 9.98 -13.12
N ARG A 530 -18.75 10.79 -12.28
CA ARG A 530 -18.24 11.27 -10.99
C ARG A 530 -18.39 10.17 -9.95
N ASN A 531 -17.56 9.13 -10.09
CA ASN A 531 -17.53 7.96 -9.22
C ASN A 531 -16.12 7.39 -9.17
N MET A 532 -15.81 6.74 -8.05
CA MET A 532 -14.64 5.86 -7.96
C MET A 532 -15.05 4.45 -8.37
N TYR A 533 -14.18 3.80 -9.14
CA TYR A 533 -14.33 2.41 -9.54
C TYR A 533 -13.17 1.61 -8.96
N SER A 534 -13.46 0.73 -8.01
CA SER A 534 -12.43 -0.12 -7.44
C SER A 534 -12.34 -1.44 -8.20
N ARG A 535 -11.16 -2.05 -8.20
CA ARG A 535 -10.80 -3.38 -8.73
C ARG A 535 -11.79 -3.96 -9.75
N LEU A 536 -11.63 -3.62 -11.02
CA LEU A 536 -12.40 -4.25 -12.09
C LEU A 536 -11.87 -5.68 -12.35
N VAL A 537 -12.70 -6.69 -12.11
CA VAL A 537 -12.45 -8.07 -12.51
C VAL A 537 -13.11 -8.29 -13.86
N TRP A 538 -12.31 -8.45 -14.93
CA TRP A 538 -12.78 -8.50 -16.31
C TRP A 538 -12.71 -9.92 -16.89
N ASP A 539 -13.85 -10.43 -17.36
CA ASP A 539 -13.91 -11.64 -18.19
C ASP A 539 -13.97 -11.25 -19.67
N ALA A 540 -12.84 -11.40 -20.35
CA ALA A 540 -12.70 -11.03 -21.76
C ALA A 540 -13.57 -11.90 -22.70
N LYS A 541 -13.79 -13.18 -22.36
CA LYS A 541 -14.56 -14.13 -23.19
C LYS A 541 -16.05 -13.78 -23.16
N LYS A 542 -16.58 -13.47 -21.99
CA LYS A 542 -17.99 -13.12 -21.82
C LYS A 542 -18.29 -11.64 -21.97
N LYS A 543 -17.27 -10.79 -22.10
CA LYS A 543 -17.39 -9.31 -22.10
C LYS A 543 -18.18 -8.81 -20.87
N SER A 544 -17.92 -9.44 -19.73
CA SER A 544 -18.57 -9.15 -18.44
C SER A 544 -17.53 -8.73 -17.40
N CYS A 545 -17.98 -8.04 -16.37
CA CYS A 545 -17.12 -7.58 -15.30
C CYS A 545 -17.82 -7.55 -13.93
N LEU A 546 -17.00 -7.65 -12.90
CA LEU A 546 -17.37 -7.40 -11.52
C LEU A 546 -16.56 -6.18 -11.04
N PHE A 547 -17.23 -5.20 -10.46
CA PHE A 547 -16.59 -3.98 -9.95
C PHE A 547 -17.41 -3.37 -8.83
N ALA A 548 -16.74 -2.64 -7.94
CA ALA A 548 -17.43 -1.78 -7.00
C ALA A 548 -17.38 -0.33 -7.49
N GLN A 549 -18.50 0.36 -7.32
CA GLN A 549 -18.69 1.77 -7.63
C GLN A 549 -19.10 2.50 -6.36
N GLU A 550 -18.44 3.61 -6.09
CA GLU A 550 -18.73 4.50 -4.96
C GLU A 550 -18.66 5.96 -5.39
N ASP A 551 -19.23 6.82 -4.59
CA ASP A 551 -18.94 8.24 -4.56
C ASP A 551 -19.00 8.73 -3.09
N ASN A 552 -18.76 10.01 -2.85
CA ASN A 552 -18.75 10.53 -1.48
C ASN A 552 -20.11 10.41 -0.75
N THR A 553 -21.21 10.18 -1.47
CA THR A 553 -22.56 10.09 -0.90
C THR A 553 -22.99 8.66 -0.61
N ALA A 554 -22.37 7.70 -1.27
CA ALA A 554 -22.74 6.30 -1.20
C ALA A 554 -21.48 5.40 -1.12
N PRO A 555 -21.43 4.49 -0.15
CA PRO A 555 -20.34 3.52 -0.04
C PRO A 555 -20.33 2.55 -1.22
N PRO A 556 -19.29 1.73 -1.36
CA PRO A 556 -19.14 0.82 -2.47
C PRO A 556 -20.37 -0.06 -2.69
N ILE A 557 -20.94 0.03 -3.87
CA ILE A 557 -21.98 -0.88 -4.37
C ILE A 557 -21.32 -1.84 -5.34
N LEU A 558 -21.47 -3.14 -5.11
CA LEU A 558 -20.89 -4.18 -5.97
C LEU A 558 -21.84 -4.47 -7.14
N TYR A 559 -21.32 -4.33 -8.35
CA TYR A 559 -22.03 -4.59 -9.59
C TYR A 559 -21.42 -5.76 -10.34
N TYR A 560 -22.26 -6.62 -10.87
CA TYR A 560 -21.96 -7.46 -12.02
C TYR A 560 -22.51 -6.80 -13.28
N ALA A 561 -21.71 -6.70 -14.33
CA ALA A 561 -22.15 -6.11 -15.58
C ALA A 561 -21.78 -7.01 -16.77
N SER A 562 -22.67 -7.10 -17.73
CA SER A 562 -22.52 -7.86 -18.97
C SER A 562 -22.63 -6.94 -20.20
N ASP A 563 -22.40 -7.51 -21.39
CA ASP A 563 -22.42 -6.77 -22.66
C ASP A 563 -21.57 -5.48 -22.63
N ASN A 564 -20.27 -5.62 -22.33
CA ASN A 564 -19.36 -4.48 -22.19
C ASN A 564 -19.88 -3.43 -21.20
N CYS A 565 -20.37 -3.87 -20.06
CA CYS A 565 -20.90 -3.07 -18.95
C CYS A 565 -22.18 -2.26 -19.27
N LYS A 566 -22.90 -2.58 -20.35
CA LYS A 566 -24.18 -1.93 -20.69
C LYS A 566 -25.30 -2.39 -19.74
N VAL A 567 -25.34 -3.67 -19.36
CA VAL A 567 -26.34 -4.23 -18.45
C VAL A 567 -25.71 -4.42 -17.09
N LYS A 568 -26.13 -3.65 -16.12
CA LYS A 568 -25.62 -3.69 -14.73
C LYS A 568 -26.65 -4.32 -13.80
N ARG A 569 -26.18 -5.16 -12.90
CA ARG A 569 -26.97 -5.77 -11.82
C ARG A 569 -26.26 -5.56 -10.49
N VAL A 570 -26.95 -5.04 -9.51
CA VAL A 570 -26.44 -4.92 -8.14
C VAL A 570 -26.33 -6.31 -7.50
N LEU A 571 -25.16 -6.66 -7.01
CA LEU A 571 -24.93 -7.87 -6.24
C LEU A 571 -24.99 -7.59 -4.73
N ALA A 572 -24.37 -6.50 -4.29
CA ALA A 572 -24.34 -6.13 -2.88
C ALA A 572 -24.37 -4.61 -2.72
N THR A 573 -25.01 -4.19 -1.63
CA THR A 573 -24.93 -2.82 -1.08
C THR A 573 -24.35 -2.92 0.32
N THR A 574 -23.54 -1.95 0.72
CA THR A 574 -22.86 -1.98 2.02
C THR A 574 -23.66 -1.33 3.15
N PHE A 575 -24.87 -0.83 2.85
CA PHE A 575 -25.73 -0.12 3.80
C PHE A 575 -27.12 -0.75 3.90
N LYS A 576 -27.31 -1.81 4.59
CA LYS A 576 -28.67 -2.34 4.78
C LYS A 576 -29.33 -2.00 6.11
N ASN A 577 -28.60 -1.56 7.12
CA ASN A 577 -29.08 -1.58 8.49
C ASN A 577 -29.00 -0.24 9.26
N CYS A 578 -28.67 0.89 8.61
CA CYS A 578 -28.57 2.18 9.30
C CYS A 578 -29.52 3.22 8.67
N ASN A 579 -30.12 4.05 9.49
CA ASN A 579 -30.74 5.31 9.05
C ASN A 579 -29.59 6.22 8.60
N GLN A 580 -29.33 6.25 7.30
CA GLN A 580 -28.27 7.07 6.75
C GLN A 580 -28.64 8.54 6.77
N PRO A 581 -27.78 9.42 7.29
CA PRO A 581 -27.96 10.83 7.07
C PRO A 581 -27.81 11.15 5.57
N LYS A 582 -28.52 12.14 5.09
CA LYS A 582 -28.38 12.61 3.72
C LYS A 582 -27.00 13.27 3.57
N ILE A 583 -26.18 12.75 2.68
CA ILE A 583 -24.90 13.35 2.29
C ILE A 583 -25.06 13.97 0.90
N GLU A 584 -24.70 15.24 0.76
CA GLU A 584 -24.70 15.90 -0.55
C GLU A 584 -23.44 15.54 -1.35
N LYS A 585 -23.55 15.64 -2.68
CA LYS A 585 -22.42 15.37 -3.56
C LYS A 585 -21.35 16.44 -3.39
N SER A 586 -20.10 15.98 -3.27
CA SER A 586 -18.92 16.85 -3.14
C SER A 586 -18.73 17.76 -4.34
N VAL A 587 -18.10 18.90 -4.13
CA VAL A 587 -17.79 19.89 -5.17
C VAL A 587 -16.31 20.06 -5.34
N LEU A 588 -15.85 20.00 -6.60
CA LEU A 588 -14.48 20.34 -6.96
C LEU A 588 -14.34 21.86 -7.05
N VAL A 589 -13.55 22.44 -6.17
CA VAL A 589 -13.30 23.88 -6.10
C VAL A 589 -11.98 24.18 -6.81
N SER A 590 -12.01 25.06 -7.81
CA SER A 590 -10.79 25.52 -8.48
C SER A 590 -10.34 26.85 -7.89
N TYR A 591 -9.04 27.02 -7.69
CA TYR A 591 -8.41 28.26 -7.24
C TYR A 591 -7.03 28.42 -7.85
N THR A 592 -6.42 29.57 -7.62
CA THR A 592 -5.09 29.88 -8.14
C THR A 592 -4.21 30.32 -6.98
N ASP A 593 -3.01 29.75 -6.88
CA ASP A 593 -2.02 30.24 -5.92
C ASP A 593 -1.41 31.59 -6.34
N ASN A 594 -0.56 32.17 -5.48
CA ASN A 594 0.06 33.48 -5.73
C ASN A 594 1.05 33.47 -6.91
N ARG A 595 1.42 32.27 -7.43
CA ARG A 595 2.32 32.09 -8.57
C ARG A 595 1.57 31.88 -9.88
N GLY A 596 0.24 31.85 -9.83
CA GLY A 596 -0.61 31.60 -11.01
C GLY A 596 -0.84 30.13 -11.30
N ASN A 597 -0.43 29.19 -10.43
CA ASN A 597 -0.72 27.77 -10.61
C ASN A 597 -2.21 27.50 -10.35
N LYS A 598 -2.85 26.79 -11.28
CA LYS A 598 -4.22 26.35 -11.13
C LYS A 598 -4.26 25.11 -10.23
N LEU A 599 -4.97 25.20 -9.13
CA LEU A 599 -5.11 24.17 -8.12
C LEU A 599 -6.58 23.81 -7.90
N GLN A 600 -6.80 22.68 -7.24
CA GLN A 600 -8.13 22.17 -6.94
C GLN A 600 -8.25 21.79 -5.47
N GLY A 601 -9.46 21.72 -4.98
CA GLY A 601 -9.78 21.20 -3.66
C GLY A 601 -11.13 20.51 -3.65
N ALA A 602 -11.30 19.53 -2.77
CA ALA A 602 -12.56 18.81 -2.61
C ALA A 602 -13.36 19.39 -1.43
N LEU A 603 -14.56 19.92 -1.69
CA LEU A 603 -15.47 20.42 -0.66
C LEU A 603 -16.58 19.39 -0.43
N PHE A 604 -16.72 18.97 0.83
CA PHE A 604 -17.77 18.07 1.31
C PHE A 604 -18.76 18.84 2.19
N PHE A 605 -20.04 18.55 2.02
CA PHE A 605 -21.12 19.20 2.75
C PHE A 605 -21.41 18.47 4.06
N PRO A 606 -21.87 19.18 5.10
CA PRO A 606 -22.31 18.54 6.32
C PRO A 606 -23.47 17.57 6.07
N ALA A 607 -23.56 16.53 6.88
CA ALA A 607 -24.69 15.61 6.83
C ALA A 607 -26.01 16.38 7.09
N ASN A 608 -27.08 16.04 6.37
CA ASN A 608 -28.38 16.70 6.42
C ASN A 608 -28.29 18.21 6.15
N TYR A 609 -27.40 18.61 5.25
CA TYR A 609 -27.19 20.00 4.88
C TYR A 609 -28.49 20.70 4.46
N GLN A 610 -28.69 21.93 4.96
CA GLN A 610 -29.81 22.79 4.65
C GLN A 610 -29.30 24.12 4.09
N PRO A 611 -29.58 24.45 2.83
CA PRO A 611 -29.18 25.74 2.26
C PRO A 611 -29.70 26.92 3.09
N GLY A 612 -28.84 27.96 3.24
CA GLY A 612 -29.17 29.16 4.01
C GLY A 612 -28.84 29.10 5.51
N ARG A 613 -28.50 27.94 6.04
CA ARG A 613 -27.99 27.79 7.42
C ARG A 613 -26.47 27.95 7.43
N LYS A 614 -25.93 28.63 8.45
CA LYS A 614 -24.48 28.77 8.67
C LYS A 614 -23.89 27.56 9.36
N TYR A 615 -22.81 27.03 8.80
CA TYR A 615 -22.07 25.86 9.31
C TYR A 615 -20.61 26.17 9.53
N PRO A 616 -19.96 25.54 10.52
CA PRO A 616 -18.51 25.57 10.65
C PRO A 616 -17.85 24.72 9.56
N MET A 617 -16.57 24.98 9.29
CA MET A 617 -15.76 24.21 8.34
C MET A 617 -14.48 23.69 8.97
N VAL A 618 -14.08 22.46 8.62
CA VAL A 618 -12.76 21.89 8.93
C VAL A 618 -11.96 21.78 7.64
N VAL A 619 -10.79 22.42 7.60
CA VAL A 619 -9.81 22.32 6.50
C VAL A 619 -8.77 21.28 6.87
N LYS A 620 -8.73 20.17 6.14
CA LYS A 620 -7.78 19.07 6.34
C LYS A 620 -6.63 19.19 5.36
N LEU A 621 -5.41 19.17 5.88
CA LEU A 621 -4.19 19.43 5.12
C LEU A 621 -3.30 18.19 4.99
N TYR A 622 -2.68 18.08 3.83
CA TYR A 622 -1.46 17.30 3.56
C TYR A 622 -0.76 17.90 2.33
N GLU A 623 -0.76 17.22 1.17
CA GLU A 623 -0.24 17.75 -0.08
C GLU A 623 -1.37 17.90 -1.11
N LYS A 624 -1.57 16.94 -2.02
CA LYS A 624 -2.66 16.98 -3.01
C LYS A 624 -3.76 16.00 -2.58
N LEU A 625 -4.89 16.54 -2.12
CA LEU A 625 -6.00 15.75 -1.56
C LEU A 625 -7.28 15.80 -2.41
N SER A 626 -7.35 16.64 -3.44
CA SER A 626 -8.53 16.78 -4.31
C SER A 626 -8.95 15.48 -5.00
N GLN A 627 -8.02 14.54 -5.17
CA GLN A 627 -8.34 13.22 -5.73
C GLN A 627 -9.30 12.39 -4.87
N GLN A 628 -9.54 12.75 -3.61
CA GLN A 628 -10.50 12.10 -2.72
C GLN A 628 -11.95 12.56 -2.94
N LEU A 629 -12.18 13.44 -3.89
CA LEU A 629 -13.47 14.09 -4.16
C LEU A 629 -14.67 13.13 -4.24
N ASP A 630 -14.51 12.01 -4.92
CA ASP A 630 -15.56 11.02 -5.12
C ASP A 630 -15.32 9.72 -4.33
N CYS A 631 -14.44 9.75 -3.34
CA CYS A 631 -14.18 8.60 -2.46
C CYS A 631 -15.18 8.59 -1.31
N PHE A 632 -15.77 7.44 -1.03
CA PHE A 632 -16.51 7.23 0.20
C PHE A 632 -15.56 6.96 1.35
N VAL A 633 -15.70 7.72 2.43
CA VAL A 633 -14.91 7.50 3.64
C VAL A 633 -15.84 6.93 4.71
N TYR A 634 -15.57 5.69 5.16
CA TYR A 634 -16.31 5.12 6.27
C TYR A 634 -16.00 5.90 7.55
N PRO A 635 -17.01 6.27 8.35
CA PRO A 635 -16.75 6.87 9.67
C PRO A 635 -16.00 5.87 10.54
N SER A 636 -15.18 6.37 11.44
CA SER A 636 -14.37 5.52 12.32
C SER A 636 -14.12 6.21 13.65
N SER A 637 -14.44 5.54 14.74
CA SER A 637 -14.05 5.99 16.08
C SER A 637 -12.54 5.89 16.34
N ARG A 638 -11.80 5.25 15.43
CA ARG A 638 -10.37 4.96 15.51
C ARG A 638 -9.51 5.81 14.55
N ASP A 639 -10.07 6.86 13.96
CA ASP A 639 -9.35 7.76 13.04
C ASP A 639 -9.75 9.21 13.31
N ALA A 640 -8.92 9.91 14.04
CA ALA A 640 -9.14 11.30 14.43
C ALA A 640 -9.11 12.29 13.25
N TYR A 641 -8.53 11.89 12.12
CA TYR A 641 -8.45 12.70 10.89
C TYR A 641 -9.51 12.33 9.87
N ASN A 642 -10.46 11.49 10.22
CA ASN A 642 -11.49 10.98 9.32
C ASN A 642 -12.46 12.09 8.91
N SER A 643 -12.51 12.39 7.61
CA SER A 643 -13.36 13.46 7.08
C SER A 643 -14.85 13.20 7.34
N MET A 644 -15.30 11.93 7.27
CA MET A 644 -16.71 11.59 7.49
C MET A 644 -17.15 11.85 8.93
N ASN A 645 -16.26 11.68 9.91
CA ASN A 645 -16.60 12.00 11.31
C ASN A 645 -17.02 13.47 11.47
N TYR A 646 -16.31 14.39 10.83
CA TYR A 646 -16.67 15.82 10.86
C TYR A 646 -17.91 16.13 10.03
N ILE A 647 -18.07 15.51 8.86
CA ILE A 647 -19.27 15.63 8.02
C ILE A 647 -20.52 15.25 8.82
N LEU A 648 -20.47 14.11 9.51
CA LEU A 648 -21.57 13.60 10.35
C LEU A 648 -21.84 14.48 11.57
N GLN A 649 -20.84 15.19 12.05
CA GLN A 649 -20.95 16.17 13.12
C GLN A 649 -21.40 17.56 12.64
N GLY A 650 -21.80 17.71 11.38
CA GLY A 650 -22.35 18.94 10.82
C GLY A 650 -21.33 20.00 10.42
N TYR A 651 -20.13 19.59 10.03
CA TYR A 651 -19.10 20.48 9.48
C TYR A 651 -19.05 20.35 7.95
N PHE A 652 -18.79 21.44 7.25
CA PHE A 652 -18.13 21.34 5.96
C PHE A 652 -16.74 20.77 6.16
N VAL A 653 -16.27 19.95 5.24
CA VAL A 653 -14.87 19.50 5.21
C VAL A 653 -14.28 19.89 3.88
N PHE A 654 -13.13 20.55 3.91
CA PHE A 654 -12.42 21.00 2.72
C PHE A 654 -11.00 20.46 2.66
N LEU A 655 -10.65 19.86 1.53
CA LEU A 655 -9.36 19.24 1.25
C LEU A 655 -8.68 19.97 0.09
N PRO A 656 -7.95 21.06 0.34
CA PRO A 656 -7.22 21.78 -0.70
C PRO A 656 -5.98 21.04 -1.15
N ASP A 657 -5.61 21.19 -2.43
CA ASP A 657 -4.27 20.83 -2.92
C ASP A 657 -3.26 21.91 -2.54
N VAL A 658 -2.10 21.48 -2.10
CA VAL A 658 -0.96 22.37 -1.81
C VAL A 658 0.19 22.00 -2.73
N THR A 659 0.80 23.01 -3.36
CA THR A 659 2.03 22.89 -4.14
C THR A 659 3.10 23.79 -3.53
N TYR A 660 4.36 23.45 -3.75
CA TYR A 660 5.45 24.08 -3.02
C TYR A 660 6.43 24.78 -3.95
N GLU A 661 6.88 25.92 -3.49
CA GLU A 661 8.08 26.58 -3.98
C GLU A 661 9.28 26.08 -3.18
N ARG A 662 10.40 25.89 -3.88
CA ARG A 662 11.65 25.46 -3.26
C ARG A 662 12.13 26.48 -2.25
N ASN A 663 12.60 26.04 -1.11
CA ASN A 663 13.02 26.82 0.05
C ASN A 663 11.88 27.57 0.80
N HIS A 664 10.63 27.49 0.30
CA HIS A 664 9.49 28.20 0.88
C HIS A 664 8.27 27.30 1.16
N PRO A 665 8.42 26.10 1.77
CA PRO A 665 7.29 25.20 1.95
C PRO A 665 6.18 25.77 2.84
N GLY A 666 6.51 26.51 3.90
CA GLY A 666 5.52 27.13 4.78
C GLY A 666 4.73 28.25 4.12
N GLU A 667 5.41 29.16 3.42
CA GLU A 667 4.76 30.26 2.72
C GLU A 667 3.93 29.76 1.54
N SER A 668 4.38 28.69 0.87
CA SER A 668 3.60 28.03 -0.18
C SER A 668 2.29 27.48 0.37
N ALA A 669 2.33 26.83 1.54
CA ALA A 669 1.12 26.36 2.20
C ALA A 669 0.16 27.51 2.55
N VAL A 670 0.69 28.64 3.08
CA VAL A 670 -0.12 29.83 3.37
C VAL A 670 -0.79 30.35 2.12
N ALA A 671 -0.03 30.53 1.02
CA ALA A 671 -0.54 31.05 -0.24
C ALA A 671 -1.64 30.13 -0.83
N CYS A 672 -1.38 28.83 -0.92
CA CYS A 672 -2.34 27.87 -1.47
C CYS A 672 -3.61 27.81 -0.61
N VAL A 673 -3.48 27.57 0.70
CA VAL A 673 -4.62 27.34 1.58
C VAL A 673 -5.46 28.60 1.80
N THR A 674 -4.84 29.77 1.92
CA THR A 674 -5.58 31.03 2.06
C THR A 674 -6.44 31.31 0.83
N ASN A 675 -5.89 31.15 -0.36
CA ASN A 675 -6.63 31.37 -1.60
C ASN A 675 -7.73 30.30 -1.79
N ALA A 676 -7.44 29.05 -1.41
CA ALA A 676 -8.41 27.96 -1.43
C ALA A 676 -9.61 28.26 -0.52
N VAL A 677 -9.37 28.67 0.73
CA VAL A 677 -10.45 29.01 1.70
C VAL A 677 -11.27 30.17 1.18
N ARG A 678 -10.68 31.26 0.68
CA ARG A 678 -11.40 32.38 0.11
C ARG A 678 -12.27 32.00 -1.08
N SER A 679 -11.76 31.08 -1.93
CA SER A 679 -12.53 30.59 -3.07
C SER A 679 -13.73 29.78 -2.63
N VAL A 680 -13.60 28.94 -1.59
CA VAL A 680 -14.71 28.17 -1.01
C VAL A 680 -15.74 29.10 -0.35
N GLU A 681 -15.31 30.10 0.41
CA GLU A 681 -16.22 31.11 1.03
C GLU A 681 -17.01 31.89 -0.01
N SER A 682 -16.39 32.18 -1.15
CA SER A 682 -17.05 32.85 -2.26
C SER A 682 -18.07 31.94 -2.97
N LEU A 683 -17.76 30.64 -3.07
CA LEU A 683 -18.61 29.65 -3.70
C LEU A 683 -19.80 29.24 -2.83
N CYS A 684 -19.59 29.10 -1.51
CA CYS A 684 -20.60 28.61 -0.56
C CYS A 684 -20.77 29.60 0.59
N ARG A 685 -21.83 30.43 0.51
CA ARG A 685 -22.14 31.42 1.52
C ARG A 685 -22.63 30.83 2.85
N ASP A 686 -22.91 29.54 2.92
CA ASP A 686 -23.39 28.86 4.13
C ASP A 686 -22.25 28.46 5.07
N ILE A 687 -21.01 28.59 4.64
CA ILE A 687 -19.84 28.49 5.51
C ILE A 687 -19.77 29.74 6.38
N ASP A 688 -19.54 29.56 7.68
CA ASP A 688 -19.29 30.66 8.61
C ASP A 688 -17.78 30.98 8.65
N PRO A 689 -17.35 32.12 8.15
CA PRO A 689 -15.93 32.44 8.08
C PRO A 689 -15.26 32.62 9.46
N THR A 690 -16.06 32.78 10.51
CA THR A 690 -15.56 32.91 11.89
C THR A 690 -15.36 31.56 12.59
N ARG A 691 -15.83 30.48 11.99
CA ARG A 691 -15.84 29.13 12.55
C ARG A 691 -15.14 28.12 11.64
N ILE A 692 -13.93 28.47 11.18
CA ILE A 692 -13.10 27.58 10.35
C ILE A 692 -11.96 27.02 11.21
N GLY A 693 -11.90 25.69 11.32
CA GLY A 693 -10.79 24.95 11.94
C GLY A 693 -9.83 24.38 10.91
N ILE A 694 -8.61 24.14 11.34
CA ILE A 694 -7.58 23.52 10.50
C ILE A 694 -7.03 22.27 11.18
N ILE A 695 -6.84 21.18 10.44
CA ILE A 695 -6.32 19.92 10.94
C ILE A 695 -5.32 19.28 9.97
N GLY A 696 -4.29 18.69 10.52
CA GLY A 696 -3.32 17.90 9.75
C GLY A 696 -2.54 16.92 10.61
N HIS A 697 -1.92 15.94 9.95
CA HIS A 697 -1.01 14.99 10.55
C HIS A 697 0.36 15.08 9.87
N SER A 698 1.46 14.90 10.64
CA SER A 698 2.82 14.88 10.08
C SER A 698 3.12 16.18 9.30
N TRP A 699 3.43 16.09 8.01
CA TRP A 699 3.64 17.24 7.15
C TRP A 699 2.41 18.18 7.07
N GLY A 700 1.20 17.62 7.11
CA GLY A 700 -0.03 18.41 7.20
C GLY A 700 -0.17 19.16 8.54
N ALA A 701 0.34 18.58 9.63
CA ALA A 701 0.38 19.22 10.93
C ALA A 701 1.40 20.37 10.98
N TYR A 702 2.57 20.20 10.35
CA TYR A 702 3.52 21.30 10.12
C TYR A 702 2.83 22.47 9.45
N GLN A 703 2.11 22.22 8.34
CA GLN A 703 1.37 23.26 7.63
C GLN A 703 0.31 23.92 8.50
N ALA A 704 -0.45 23.13 9.28
CA ALA A 704 -1.49 23.65 10.15
C ALA A 704 -0.94 24.60 11.22
N VAL A 705 0.16 24.23 11.89
CA VAL A 705 0.82 25.08 12.88
C VAL A 705 1.42 26.34 12.21
N TYR A 706 2.04 26.18 11.05
CA TYR A 706 2.61 27.31 10.31
C TYR A 706 1.52 28.33 9.90
N LEU A 707 0.39 27.84 9.39
CA LEU A 707 -0.79 28.65 9.06
C LEU A 707 -1.37 29.36 10.29
N ALA A 708 -1.45 28.67 11.44
CA ALA A 708 -1.91 29.26 12.70
C ALA A 708 -1.01 30.42 13.16
N ALA A 709 0.28 30.39 12.80
CA ALA A 709 1.24 31.47 13.09
C ALA A 709 1.22 32.62 12.06
N ARG A 710 0.73 32.40 10.83
CA ARG A 710 0.86 33.33 9.71
C ARG A 710 -0.43 33.95 9.23
N THR A 711 -1.58 33.42 9.68
CA THR A 711 -2.90 33.92 9.29
C THR A 711 -3.90 33.88 10.45
N SER A 712 -4.89 34.74 10.43
CA SER A 712 -6.00 34.78 11.38
C SER A 712 -7.28 34.06 10.89
N LEU A 713 -7.19 33.38 9.75
CA LEU A 713 -8.36 32.72 9.12
C LEU A 713 -8.98 31.60 9.96
N PHE A 714 -8.17 30.94 10.78
CA PHE A 714 -8.60 29.75 11.51
C PHE A 714 -8.93 30.08 12.97
N ALA A 715 -10.10 29.66 13.43
CA ALA A 715 -10.54 29.82 14.81
C ALA A 715 -9.88 28.83 15.77
N ALA A 716 -9.50 27.65 15.30
CA ALA A 716 -8.83 26.61 16.07
C ALA A 716 -7.92 25.74 15.18
N CYS A 717 -6.85 25.19 15.76
CA CYS A 717 -5.88 24.36 15.06
C CYS A 717 -5.67 23.02 15.78
N ILE A 718 -5.72 21.90 15.02
CA ILE A 718 -5.32 20.57 15.50
C ILE A 718 -4.13 20.09 14.66
N ALA A 719 -3.05 19.65 15.32
CA ALA A 719 -1.82 19.23 14.70
C ALA A 719 -1.32 17.91 15.30
N GLY A 720 -1.39 16.82 14.56
CA GLY A 720 -0.82 15.53 14.98
C GLY A 720 0.60 15.36 14.47
N ALA A 721 1.53 15.13 15.37
CA ALA A 721 2.96 14.97 15.10
C ALA A 721 3.55 16.10 14.23
N PRO A 722 3.35 17.41 14.56
CA PRO A 722 3.88 18.50 13.77
C PRO A 722 5.40 18.60 13.88
N LEU A 723 6.06 18.84 12.74
CA LEU A 723 7.41 19.38 12.70
C LEU A 723 7.34 20.88 13.02
N THR A 724 8.05 21.35 14.05
CA THR A 724 7.96 22.73 14.54
C THR A 724 9.26 23.53 14.42
N ASN A 725 10.40 22.84 14.43
CA ASN A 725 11.74 23.40 14.29
C ASN A 725 12.55 22.62 13.25
N MET A 726 12.73 23.22 12.09
CA MET A 726 13.42 22.57 10.98
C MET A 726 14.92 22.35 11.24
N ILE A 727 15.56 23.19 12.06
CA ILE A 727 16.99 23.07 12.36
C ILE A 727 17.24 21.86 13.26
N SER A 728 16.49 21.71 14.34
CA SER A 728 16.64 20.57 15.24
C SER A 728 16.24 19.26 14.57
N MET A 729 15.18 19.27 13.75
CA MET A 729 14.75 18.10 13.01
C MET A 729 15.74 17.69 11.92
N TYR A 730 16.37 18.64 11.20
CA TYR A 730 17.44 18.37 10.23
C TYR A 730 18.60 17.60 10.88
N ASN A 731 18.96 17.99 12.12
CA ASN A 731 20.05 17.40 12.88
C ASN A 731 19.64 16.17 13.71
N SER A 732 18.52 15.55 13.39
CA SER A 732 18.04 14.35 14.07
C SER A 732 18.07 13.11 13.18
N VAL A 733 17.79 11.97 13.78
CA VAL A 733 17.73 10.66 13.11
C VAL A 733 16.28 10.30 12.81
N TYR A 734 16.03 9.80 11.60
CA TYR A 734 14.80 9.11 11.25
C TYR A 734 14.88 7.67 11.76
N TRP A 735 14.39 7.46 12.98
CA TRP A 735 14.59 6.22 13.72
C TRP A 735 13.86 5.00 13.13
N GLU A 736 12.92 5.18 12.20
CA GLU A 736 12.28 4.06 11.51
C GLU A 736 13.25 3.24 10.66
N ASN A 737 14.28 3.90 10.12
CA ASN A 737 15.27 3.26 9.26
C ASN A 737 16.73 3.65 9.58
N GLY A 738 16.97 4.39 10.66
CA GLY A 738 18.28 4.78 11.14
C GLY A 738 19.02 5.82 10.31
N LYS A 739 18.44 6.41 9.27
CA LYS A 739 19.06 7.47 8.45
C LYS A 739 19.05 8.82 9.17
N SER A 740 19.94 9.75 8.77
CA SER A 740 19.79 11.15 9.12
C SER A 740 18.61 11.79 8.38
N ASN A 741 18.00 12.80 8.97
CA ASN A 741 16.89 13.53 8.34
C ASN A 741 17.34 14.52 7.23
N GLN A 742 18.62 14.70 6.97
CA GLN A 742 19.14 15.67 6.01
C GLN A 742 18.57 15.50 4.61
N GLU A 743 18.44 14.23 4.15
CA GLU A 743 17.79 13.90 2.87
C GLU A 743 16.35 14.43 2.79
N LEU A 744 15.56 14.31 3.89
CA LEU A 744 14.19 14.83 3.96
C LEU A 744 14.12 16.34 3.68
N PHE A 745 15.12 17.09 4.13
CA PHE A 745 15.16 18.55 3.98
C PHE A 745 15.74 18.98 2.63
N GLU A 746 16.85 18.39 2.22
CA GLU A 746 17.54 18.87 1.03
C GLU A 746 16.92 18.39 -0.28
N THR A 747 16.47 17.14 -0.36
CA THR A 747 15.90 16.55 -1.59
C THR A 747 14.54 15.90 -1.40
N GLY A 748 14.05 15.82 -0.17
CA GLY A 748 12.78 15.24 0.20
C GLY A 748 11.65 16.26 0.36
N GLN A 749 10.72 15.94 1.25
CA GLN A 749 9.44 16.64 1.43
C GLN A 749 9.58 18.12 1.84
N ALA A 750 10.64 18.49 2.60
CA ALA A 750 10.83 19.87 3.04
C ALA A 750 11.33 20.81 1.93
N ARG A 751 11.92 20.30 0.85
CA ARG A 751 12.30 21.06 -0.37
C ARG A 751 13.24 22.24 -0.13
N LEU A 752 14.11 22.19 0.92
CA LEU A 752 15.03 23.28 1.26
C LEU A 752 16.35 23.27 0.47
N ARG A 753 16.65 22.17 -0.25
CA ARG A 753 17.75 22.01 -1.20
C ARG A 753 19.17 22.14 -0.68
N GLN A 754 19.39 22.86 0.38
CA GLN A 754 20.72 23.15 0.95
C GLN A 754 20.68 22.95 2.47
N PRO A 755 21.82 22.66 3.09
CA PRO A 755 21.92 22.54 4.54
C PRO A 755 21.63 23.88 5.23
N TRP A 756 21.20 23.82 6.49
CA TRP A 756 20.75 25.02 7.23
C TRP A 756 21.83 26.08 7.42
N TRP A 757 23.10 25.72 7.48
CA TRP A 757 24.19 26.72 7.62
C TRP A 757 24.47 27.50 6.33
N GLU A 758 24.06 27.02 5.18
CA GLU A 758 24.15 27.77 3.90
C GLU A 758 22.93 28.69 3.68
N ILE A 759 21.75 28.26 4.17
CA ILE A 759 20.48 29.00 4.04
C ILE A 759 19.76 29.15 5.39
N PRO A 760 20.41 29.70 6.45
CA PRO A 760 19.86 29.68 7.81
C PRO A 760 18.51 30.38 7.93
N GLU A 761 18.32 31.48 7.18
CA GLU A 761 17.09 32.24 7.21
C GLU A 761 15.90 31.47 6.66
N HIS A 762 16.07 30.64 5.61
CA HIS A 762 15.00 29.76 5.10
C HIS A 762 14.58 28.72 6.14
N TYR A 763 15.54 28.11 6.86
CA TYR A 763 15.22 27.18 7.94
C TYR A 763 14.46 27.87 9.07
N ARG A 764 14.91 29.08 9.48
CA ARG A 764 14.23 29.87 10.50
C ARG A 764 12.81 30.29 10.08
N GLN A 765 12.65 30.82 8.86
CA GLN A 765 11.38 31.27 8.32
C GLN A 765 10.36 30.14 8.17
N ASN A 766 10.80 28.90 7.89
CA ASN A 766 9.93 27.74 7.77
C ASN A 766 9.74 26.97 9.08
N SER A 767 10.28 27.45 10.21
CA SER A 767 10.14 26.82 11.52
C SER A 767 9.06 27.53 12.36
N PRO A 768 7.88 26.92 12.57
CA PRO A 768 6.77 27.55 13.31
C PRO A 768 7.14 28.04 14.72
N VAL A 769 8.04 27.36 15.40
CA VAL A 769 8.43 27.68 16.78
C VAL A 769 8.96 29.12 16.92
N PHE A 770 9.62 29.67 15.90
CA PHE A 770 10.12 31.04 15.90
C PHE A 770 9.01 32.09 15.76
N PHE A 771 7.79 31.68 15.48
CA PHE A 771 6.61 32.52 15.33
C PHE A 771 5.51 32.16 16.34
N ALA A 772 5.85 31.45 17.41
CA ALA A 772 4.90 31.02 18.44
C ALA A 772 4.20 32.21 19.10
N ASP A 773 4.86 33.39 19.14
CA ASP A 773 4.29 34.65 19.61
C ASP A 773 3.12 35.16 18.73
N LYS A 774 3.02 34.71 17.50
CA LYS A 774 1.94 35.06 16.56
C LYS A 774 0.76 34.10 16.64
N ILE A 775 0.90 32.90 17.23
CA ILE A 775 -0.20 31.96 17.39
C ILE A 775 -1.14 32.45 18.52
N ASN A 776 -2.29 33.00 18.13
CA ASN A 776 -3.26 33.58 19.06
C ASN A 776 -4.56 32.76 19.20
N ARG A 777 -4.68 31.69 18.45
CA ARG A 777 -5.84 30.79 18.46
C ARG A 777 -5.52 29.50 19.19
N PRO A 778 -6.52 28.81 19.75
CA PRO A 778 -6.32 27.52 20.41
C PRO A 778 -5.62 26.52 19.51
N LEU A 779 -4.53 25.93 20.03
CA LEU A 779 -3.72 24.92 19.37
C LEU A 779 -3.76 23.62 20.18
N LEU A 780 -4.22 22.53 19.55
CA LEU A 780 -4.12 21.18 20.10
C LEU A 780 -3.06 20.42 19.32
N MET A 781 -2.03 19.96 19.98
CA MET A 781 -1.04 19.04 19.42
C MET A 781 -1.22 17.63 19.99
N SER A 782 -0.92 16.61 19.18
CA SER A 782 -0.97 15.20 19.60
C SER A 782 0.26 14.45 19.09
N PHE A 783 0.89 13.63 19.94
CA PHE A 783 2.06 12.83 19.61
C PHE A 783 2.02 11.47 20.30
N GLY A 784 2.55 10.45 19.61
CA GLY A 784 3.09 9.27 20.27
C GLY A 784 4.48 9.58 20.85
N MET A 785 4.76 9.15 22.07
CA MET A 785 6.05 9.44 22.73
C MET A 785 7.20 8.57 22.16
N GLU A 786 6.87 7.51 21.45
CA GLU A 786 7.81 6.63 20.73
C GLU A 786 7.81 6.93 19.21
N ASP A 787 7.42 8.16 18.82
CA ASP A 787 7.45 8.57 17.42
C ASP A 787 8.87 8.51 16.86
N ARG A 788 9.09 7.65 15.90
CA ARG A 788 10.38 7.39 15.25
C ARG A 788 10.56 8.15 13.94
N ALA A 789 9.51 8.85 13.46
CA ALA A 789 9.53 9.67 12.25
C ALA A 789 9.70 11.16 12.59
N VAL A 790 8.80 11.72 13.40
CA VAL A 790 8.89 13.10 13.89
C VAL A 790 9.02 13.05 15.42
N ASP A 791 10.21 13.30 15.93
CA ASP A 791 10.48 13.23 17.38
C ASP A 791 9.45 14.09 18.14
N TRP A 792 8.75 13.50 19.11
CA TRP A 792 7.72 14.17 19.91
C TRP A 792 8.22 15.42 20.64
N ARG A 793 9.56 15.54 20.82
CA ARG A 793 10.19 16.74 21.38
C ARG A 793 9.97 17.98 20.52
N GLN A 794 9.67 17.85 19.23
CA GLN A 794 9.20 18.92 18.37
C GLN A 794 7.94 19.57 18.94
N GLY A 795 6.97 18.76 19.36
CA GLY A 795 5.76 19.25 20.03
C GLY A 795 6.03 19.83 21.43
N LEU A 796 6.93 19.21 22.19
CA LEU A 796 7.30 19.69 23.53
C LEU A 796 7.98 21.08 23.48
N GLU A 797 8.87 21.29 22.51
CA GLU A 797 9.56 22.59 22.28
C GLU A 797 8.53 23.70 22.03
N LEU A 798 7.60 23.48 21.11
CA LEU A 798 6.56 24.46 20.82
C LEU A 798 5.61 24.66 22.00
N TYR A 799 5.20 23.58 22.69
CA TYR A 799 4.34 23.65 23.86
C TYR A 799 4.97 24.51 24.98
N LEU A 800 6.25 24.28 25.29
CA LEU A 800 6.94 25.05 26.32
C LEU A 800 7.08 26.53 25.94
N THR A 801 7.31 26.82 24.66
CA THR A 801 7.36 28.19 24.14
C THR A 801 6.00 28.86 24.26
N MET A 802 4.91 28.21 23.79
CA MET A 802 3.54 28.72 23.90
C MET A 802 3.11 28.92 25.34
N ARG A 803 3.44 27.98 26.24
CA ARG A 803 3.17 28.06 27.67
C ARG A 803 3.89 29.26 28.29
N ARG A 804 5.16 29.51 27.98
CA ARG A 804 5.92 30.69 28.48
C ARG A 804 5.29 31.99 28.01
N LEU A 805 4.74 32.00 26.77
CA LEU A 805 4.03 33.12 26.18
C LEU A 805 2.58 33.27 26.71
N ARG A 806 2.10 32.37 27.56
CA ARG A 806 0.71 32.28 28.06
C ARG A 806 -0.32 32.18 26.91
N LYS A 807 0.00 31.45 25.87
CA LYS A 807 -0.85 31.21 24.70
C LYS A 807 -1.67 29.90 24.90
N PRO A 808 -2.91 29.83 24.38
CA PRO A 808 -3.74 28.65 24.51
C PRO A 808 -3.19 27.47 23.69
N CYS A 809 -2.54 26.51 24.37
CA CYS A 809 -1.94 25.34 23.75
C CYS A 809 -2.10 24.11 24.64
N ILE A 810 -2.54 23.01 24.06
CA ILE A 810 -2.65 21.69 24.70
C ILE A 810 -1.78 20.70 23.92
N LEU A 811 -1.01 19.87 24.65
CA LEU A 811 -0.24 18.77 24.09
C LEU A 811 -0.76 17.45 24.65
N LEU A 812 -1.31 16.59 23.78
CA LEU A 812 -1.64 15.21 24.08
C LEU A 812 -0.42 14.35 23.77
N ALA A 813 0.16 13.72 24.75
CA ALA A 813 1.31 12.83 24.61
C ALA A 813 0.88 11.41 25.00
N TYR A 814 0.89 10.49 24.05
CA TYR A 814 0.49 9.09 24.22
C TYR A 814 1.73 8.22 24.45
N PRO A 815 1.95 7.68 25.66
CA PRO A 815 3.05 6.76 25.92
C PRO A 815 2.95 5.49 25.07
N ASN A 816 4.09 4.94 24.69
CA ASN A 816 4.24 3.71 23.88
C ASN A 816 3.61 3.75 22.49
N GLU A 817 3.25 4.93 22.01
CA GLU A 817 2.68 5.13 20.67
C GLU A 817 3.71 5.71 19.72
N GLY A 818 3.62 5.28 18.46
CA GLY A 818 4.49 5.72 17.38
C GLY A 818 4.01 6.98 16.64
N HIS A 819 4.48 7.15 15.39
CA HIS A 819 4.10 8.28 14.52
C HIS A 819 2.60 8.34 14.24
N THR A 820 1.96 7.20 14.14
CA THR A 820 0.50 7.05 14.12
C THR A 820 0.10 6.32 15.38
N ILE A 821 -0.94 6.82 16.08
CA ILE A 821 -1.51 6.16 17.24
C ILE A 821 -2.10 4.83 16.77
N GLY A 822 -1.79 3.73 17.45
CA GLY A 822 -2.11 2.37 17.01
C GLY A 822 -2.92 1.54 18.00
N GLU A 823 -2.81 1.81 19.30
CA GLU A 823 -3.60 1.14 20.31
C GLU A 823 -5.06 1.60 20.26
N ILE A 824 -5.98 0.65 20.20
CA ILE A 824 -7.42 0.90 19.93
C ILE A 824 -8.01 1.94 20.88
N ASP A 825 -7.72 1.86 22.17
CA ASP A 825 -8.26 2.78 23.18
C ASP A 825 -7.67 4.19 23.02
N ASN A 826 -6.40 4.30 22.65
CA ASN A 826 -5.73 5.57 22.37
C ASN A 826 -6.24 6.20 21.07
N GLU A 827 -6.48 5.40 20.01
CA GLU A 827 -7.11 5.88 18.76
C GLU A 827 -8.51 6.46 19.03
N LYS A 828 -9.32 5.76 19.81
CA LYS A 828 -10.66 6.21 20.23
C LYS A 828 -10.60 7.48 21.10
N ASP A 829 -9.67 7.53 22.03
CA ASP A 829 -9.47 8.71 22.89
C ASP A 829 -9.05 9.93 22.06
N GLN A 830 -8.08 9.77 21.16
CA GLN A 830 -7.62 10.84 20.27
C GLN A 830 -8.76 11.35 19.39
N THR A 831 -9.54 10.45 18.78
CA THR A 831 -10.68 10.80 17.92
C THR A 831 -11.71 11.60 18.68
N ARG A 832 -12.10 11.14 19.88
CA ARG A 832 -13.03 11.84 20.76
C ARG A 832 -12.54 13.23 21.16
N ARG A 833 -11.28 13.38 21.56
CA ARG A 833 -10.71 14.68 21.97
C ARG A 833 -10.63 15.67 20.81
N PHE A 834 -10.30 15.23 19.62
CA PHE A 834 -10.26 16.09 18.44
C PHE A 834 -11.65 16.64 18.11
N ILE A 835 -12.68 15.80 18.15
CA ILE A 835 -14.06 16.23 17.94
C ILE A 835 -14.49 17.20 19.06
N GLN A 836 -14.23 16.89 20.33
CA GLN A 836 -14.57 17.78 21.45
C GLN A 836 -13.87 19.13 21.33
N PHE A 837 -12.60 19.16 20.90
CA PHE A 837 -11.87 20.40 20.70
C PHE A 837 -12.52 21.28 19.63
N PHE A 838 -12.83 20.75 18.46
CA PHE A 838 -13.52 21.53 17.44
C PHE A 838 -14.97 21.87 17.82
N SER A 839 -15.69 21.01 18.50
CA SER A 839 -17.02 21.32 19.01
C SER A 839 -17.00 22.49 19.96
N THR A 840 -16.03 22.55 20.87
CA THR A 840 -15.85 23.68 21.78
C THR A 840 -15.58 24.98 21.03
N TYR A 841 -14.59 25.01 20.14
CA TYR A 841 -14.11 26.26 19.57
C TYR A 841 -14.82 26.68 18.28
N LEU A 842 -15.44 25.75 17.54
CA LEU A 842 -16.12 26.05 16.27
C LEU A 842 -17.66 26.04 16.39
N LYS A 843 -18.22 25.35 17.37
CA LYS A 843 -19.67 25.33 17.63
C LYS A 843 -20.09 26.06 18.89
N GLY A 844 -19.15 26.35 19.80
CA GLY A 844 -19.46 26.97 21.08
C GLY A 844 -20.08 25.99 22.08
N GLU A 845 -19.84 24.69 21.90
CA GLU A 845 -20.29 23.69 22.87
C GLU A 845 -19.50 23.81 24.19
N THR A 846 -20.11 23.39 25.29
CA THR A 846 -19.46 23.42 26.62
C THR A 846 -18.14 22.65 26.59
N ALA A 847 -17.06 23.31 26.96
CA ALA A 847 -15.74 22.70 27.01
C ALA A 847 -15.70 21.59 28.06
N PRO A 848 -15.20 20.39 27.75
CA PRO A 848 -14.93 19.38 28.76
C PRO A 848 -13.77 19.81 29.66
N SER A 849 -13.72 19.29 30.90
CA SER A 849 -12.74 19.68 31.91
C SER A 849 -11.28 19.58 31.43
N TRP A 850 -10.94 18.62 30.60
CA TRP A 850 -9.59 18.47 30.10
C TRP A 850 -9.14 19.63 29.17
N ILE A 851 -10.07 20.35 28.54
CA ILE A 851 -9.79 21.57 27.76
C ILE A 851 -9.63 22.77 28.70
N GLU A 852 -10.52 22.92 29.70
CA GLU A 852 -10.54 24.08 30.59
C GLU A 852 -9.43 23.99 31.65
N ASN A 853 -9.30 22.83 32.29
CA ASN A 853 -8.52 22.68 33.51
C ASN A 853 -7.29 21.79 33.33
N GLY A 854 -7.21 21.08 32.19
CA GLY A 854 -6.23 20.01 32.01
C GLY A 854 -6.59 18.75 32.82
N CYS A 855 -5.59 17.88 33.01
CA CYS A 855 -5.70 16.70 33.87
C CYS A 855 -4.40 16.56 34.69
N PRO A 856 -4.36 17.10 35.92
CA PRO A 856 -3.19 17.02 36.75
C PRO A 856 -2.78 15.59 37.08
N TYR A 857 -1.48 15.33 37.09
CA TYR A 857 -0.94 13.98 37.31
C TYR A 857 -1.43 13.33 38.62
N MET A 858 -1.60 14.13 39.67
CA MET A 858 -2.09 13.66 40.98
C MET A 858 -3.54 13.17 40.89
N GLU A 859 -4.41 13.88 40.17
CA GLU A 859 -5.81 13.46 39.97
C GLU A 859 -5.90 12.14 39.21
N LYS A 860 -5.05 11.95 38.19
CA LYS A 860 -4.95 10.70 37.44
C LYS A 860 -4.57 9.50 38.33
N ARG A 861 -3.67 9.72 39.30
CA ARG A 861 -3.28 8.71 40.29
C ARG A 861 -4.38 8.39 41.31
N VAL A 862 -5.12 9.39 41.77
CA VAL A 862 -6.24 9.21 42.70
C VAL A 862 -7.37 8.40 42.07
N VAL A 863 -7.67 8.64 40.82
CA VAL A 863 -8.66 7.85 40.06
C VAL A 863 -8.23 6.39 39.95
N SER A 864 -6.95 6.13 39.64
CA SER A 864 -6.44 4.75 39.55
C SER A 864 -6.41 4.01 40.87
N LEU A 865 -6.16 4.70 42.00
CA LEU A 865 -6.25 4.12 43.36
C LEU A 865 -7.69 3.76 43.73
N LYS A 866 -8.67 4.60 43.38
CA LYS A 866 -10.09 4.30 43.58
C LYS A 866 -10.60 3.12 42.76
N GLU A 867 -10.11 2.97 41.55
CA GLU A 867 -10.42 1.81 40.69
C GLU A 867 -9.77 0.54 41.24
N THR A 868 -8.54 0.62 41.76
CA THR A 868 -7.83 -0.49 42.38
C THR A 868 -8.52 -0.90 43.71
N GLU A 869 -8.98 0.06 44.52
CA GLU A 869 -9.75 -0.22 45.75
C GLU A 869 -11.12 -0.86 45.44
N LYS A 870 -11.77 -0.45 44.32
CA LYS A 870 -13.02 -1.07 43.87
C LYS A 870 -12.81 -2.50 43.35
N SER A 871 -11.69 -2.80 42.70
CA SER A 871 -11.34 -4.16 42.25
C SER A 871 -10.95 -5.06 43.44
N LEU A 872 -10.37 -4.54 44.49
CA LEU A 872 -10.02 -5.26 45.73
C LEU A 872 -11.22 -5.46 46.68
N SER A 873 -12.23 -4.59 46.61
CA SER A 873 -13.44 -4.71 47.44
C SER A 873 -14.55 -5.52 46.78
N GLY A 874 -14.49 -5.79 45.47
CA GLY A 874 -15.44 -6.62 44.71
C GLY A 874 -15.21 -8.13 44.77
N GLY A 875 -14.22 -8.59 45.52
CA GLY A 875 -13.85 -10.01 45.69
C GLY A 875 -14.21 -10.57 47.07
N LYS A 876 -15.44 -10.33 47.59
CA LYS A 876 -16.01 -11.08 48.68
C LYS A 876 -17.36 -11.62 48.32
#